data_b6bb112291f866fbf4f5615bc85241d4
#
_entry.id   b6bb112291f866fbf4f5615bc85241d4
#
_cell.length_a   1.000
_cell.length_b   1.000
_cell.length_c   1.000
_cell.angle_alpha   90.00
_cell.angle_beta   90.00
_cell.angle_gamma   90.00
#
_symmetry.space_group_name_H-M   'P 1'
#
loop_
_entity.id
_entity.type
_entity.pdbx_description
1 polymer ?
#
loop_
_entity_poly.entity_id
_entity_poly.type
_entity_poly.pdbx_seq_one_letter_code
_entity_poly.pdbx_strand_id
1 'polypeptide(L)'
;MGVKGTNILFCLFIFHLFAFSAFGADKYIKREVRGAWMATVYCIDWPTETGTTTSIRNKQKQEMTDYLDILRASNMNAVYFQVRPMADALYKSKYEPWSSYVSGTRGRSPGYDPLAFVVEECHKRGMECHAWVNPYRWATTAAGWNTTQDRYLKSHDMLISYTNSSGTTTTILNPALEATRERIVNVCRDIIENYDVDGIIFDDYFYPSGMPTNETAEDYEDYQAAGTSLSYADWRRENVNRMVADVYEMIQEEDPSIKFGISPAGAACTDASVAAKHGIDKCPVASDWQYNGIFSDPVAWLEKGTIDYISPQLYWKTDHATNPFGPMTKWWSYVAKHFNRHHYASHSLSFLQSSNTTSDWVEVGKQLQFSRRYTENKAPGSIYYSACDIDGKKVSGLGEWLKTNKYQHPALTPAIVWKDVFPHQRVRHLVLDGTTLSWDEEMNVRYTVYAIPDDVANETACSSTMGGILTDYLIGTVYTNSFAIPEEFLSGYHFAVCILDRMGNEYEPRYTNDIEKEYAPKPILIWPDDKAVFRPGVELVWEASEDADGYTVEVSRNRRFTDLVLTASSGWYAEPDHFILTTPNETWEEGIYYWRVTASATECEASLSEPRSFTVSYSAQEDGTGMADLAMSSPEIEVTLDGNKISLNQIADDICIYNMLGMLIAHHRGVDSVDMRGKRDGLYIIKVMAGRKNVVKKVRITNNL
;
A
#
# COMPACT_ATOMS: atom_id res chain seq x y z
N MET A 1 -58.80 -66.85 -17.81
CA MET A 1 -57.48 -66.61 -18.40
C MET A 1 -57.29 -65.12 -18.43
N GLY A 2 -56.48 -64.61 -17.54
CA GLY A 2 -56.26 -63.20 -17.34
C GLY A 2 -55.02 -62.73 -18.14
N VAL A 3 -55.13 -61.53 -18.69
CA VAL A 3 -53.97 -60.84 -19.23
C VAL A 3 -53.84 -59.53 -18.40
N LYS A 4 -52.69 -59.44 -17.72
CA LYS A 4 -52.30 -58.28 -16.92
C LYS A 4 -51.83 -57.17 -17.90
N GLY A 5 -52.45 -55.98 -17.79
CA GLY A 5 -51.98 -54.79 -18.47
C GLY A 5 -50.86 -54.12 -17.62
N THR A 6 -49.74 -53.85 -18.30
CA THR A 6 -48.59 -53.16 -17.71
C THR A 6 -48.70 -51.68 -18.07
N ASN A 7 -48.89 -50.81 -17.08
CA ASN A 7 -48.84 -49.37 -17.22
C ASN A 7 -47.36 -48.90 -17.33
N ILE A 8 -46.96 -48.32 -18.45
CA ILE A 8 -45.69 -47.66 -18.67
C ILE A 8 -45.89 -46.19 -18.28
N LEU A 9 -45.29 -45.82 -17.17
CA LEU A 9 -45.21 -44.43 -16.70
C LEU A 9 -44.10 -43.73 -17.50
N PHE A 10 -44.45 -42.80 -18.38
CA PHE A 10 -43.51 -41.98 -19.10
C PHE A 10 -43.09 -40.81 -18.17
N CYS A 11 -41.91 -40.91 -17.58
CA CYS A 11 -41.26 -39.78 -16.90
C CYS A 11 -40.65 -38.84 -17.95
N LEU A 12 -41.25 -37.69 -18.19
CA LEU A 12 -40.67 -36.58 -18.91
C LEU A 12 -39.60 -35.94 -18.04
N PHE A 13 -38.36 -36.23 -18.32
CA PHE A 13 -37.19 -35.47 -17.86
C PHE A 13 -37.13 -34.17 -18.67
N ILE A 14 -37.57 -33.07 -18.08
CA ILE A 14 -37.27 -31.74 -18.61
C ILE A 14 -35.80 -31.45 -18.31
N PHE A 15 -34.94 -31.62 -19.30
CA PHE A 15 -33.57 -31.09 -19.29
C PHE A 15 -33.69 -29.55 -19.37
N HIS A 16 -33.53 -28.88 -18.24
CA HIS A 16 -33.13 -27.48 -18.24
C HIS A 16 -31.69 -27.43 -18.76
N LEU A 17 -31.51 -27.09 -20.00
CA LEU A 17 -30.24 -26.59 -20.50
C LEU A 17 -29.94 -25.29 -19.74
N PHE A 18 -29.18 -25.37 -18.67
CA PHE A 18 -28.41 -24.22 -18.22
C PHE A 18 -27.41 -23.94 -19.35
N ALA A 19 -27.64 -22.88 -20.08
CA ALA A 19 -26.61 -22.26 -20.88
C ALA A 19 -25.55 -21.77 -19.88
N PHE A 20 -24.53 -22.61 -19.65
CA PHE A 20 -23.29 -22.10 -19.08
C PHE A 20 -22.75 -21.10 -20.10
N SER A 21 -22.89 -19.81 -19.80
CA SER A 21 -22.08 -18.78 -20.45
C SER A 21 -20.64 -19.23 -20.23
N ALA A 22 -19.95 -19.54 -21.33
CA ALA A 22 -18.55 -19.91 -21.28
C ALA A 22 -17.78 -18.61 -20.96
N PHE A 23 -17.55 -18.35 -19.68
CA PHE A 23 -16.63 -17.30 -19.26
C PHE A 23 -15.24 -17.62 -19.85
N GLY A 24 -14.59 -16.62 -20.41
CA GLY A 24 -13.24 -16.74 -20.96
C GLY A 24 -12.24 -17.13 -19.86
N ALA A 25 -11.18 -17.80 -20.24
CA ALA A 25 -10.03 -18.05 -19.39
C ALA A 25 -8.89 -17.09 -19.80
N ASP A 26 -8.22 -16.47 -18.82
CA ASP A 26 -7.06 -15.61 -19.08
C ASP A 26 -5.99 -16.35 -19.90
N LYS A 27 -5.61 -15.80 -21.04
CA LYS A 27 -4.51 -16.31 -21.86
C LYS A 27 -3.15 -15.96 -21.25
N TYR A 28 -3.08 -14.85 -20.55
CA TYR A 28 -1.88 -14.33 -19.89
C TYR A 28 -2.06 -14.29 -18.37
N ILE A 29 -0.95 -14.16 -17.65
CA ILE A 29 -0.97 -14.06 -16.19
C ILE A 29 -1.46 -12.66 -15.81
N LYS A 30 -2.65 -12.57 -15.20
CA LYS A 30 -3.25 -11.30 -14.80
C LYS A 30 -2.50 -10.62 -13.67
N ARG A 31 -1.98 -11.39 -12.70
CA ARG A 31 -1.34 -10.86 -11.50
C ARG A 31 0.04 -11.44 -11.30
N GLU A 32 1.06 -10.59 -11.33
CA GLU A 32 2.46 -10.96 -11.17
C GLU A 32 3.29 -9.72 -10.82
N VAL A 33 4.07 -9.76 -9.73
CA VAL A 33 5.09 -8.73 -9.51
C VAL A 33 6.21 -8.90 -10.54
N ARG A 34 6.51 -7.83 -11.26
CA ARG A 34 7.60 -7.72 -12.23
C ARG A 34 8.44 -6.51 -11.85
N GLY A 35 9.30 -6.72 -10.85
CA GLY A 35 10.01 -5.65 -10.18
C GLY A 35 11.48 -5.56 -10.54
N ALA A 36 12.06 -4.37 -10.36
CA ALA A 36 13.49 -4.13 -10.44
C ALA A 36 14.01 -3.41 -9.20
N TRP A 37 15.10 -3.90 -8.64
CA TRP A 37 15.88 -3.19 -7.63
C TRP A 37 16.64 -2.05 -8.29
N MET A 38 16.65 -0.88 -7.66
CA MET A 38 17.43 0.27 -8.07
C MET A 38 18.32 0.73 -6.91
N ALA A 39 19.54 0.25 -6.90
CA ALA A 39 20.52 0.50 -5.86
C ALA A 39 21.20 1.85 -6.05
N THR A 40 21.20 2.67 -5.00
CA THR A 40 21.86 3.98 -4.97
C THR A 40 23.20 3.94 -4.23
N VAL A 41 23.37 2.98 -3.32
CA VAL A 41 24.63 2.75 -2.61
C VAL A 41 25.75 2.53 -3.62
N TYR A 42 26.86 3.23 -3.43
CA TYR A 42 28.01 3.20 -4.36
C TYR A 42 27.65 3.55 -5.82
N CYS A 43 26.51 4.16 -6.06
CA CYS A 43 25.98 4.48 -7.40
C CYS A 43 25.91 3.25 -8.32
N ILE A 44 25.51 2.08 -7.78
CA ILE A 44 25.48 0.81 -8.52
C ILE A 44 24.59 0.91 -9.75
N ASP A 45 23.34 1.39 -9.59
CA ASP A 45 22.41 1.63 -10.67
C ASP A 45 22.31 3.11 -11.01
N TRP A 46 22.10 3.95 -9.99
CA TRP A 46 21.84 5.37 -10.13
C TRP A 46 22.35 6.17 -8.92
N PRO A 47 22.80 7.44 -9.10
CA PRO A 47 23.07 8.10 -10.38
C PRO A 47 24.48 7.77 -10.90
N THR A 48 24.75 8.04 -12.18
CA THR A 48 26.11 7.90 -12.75
C THR A 48 27.03 9.06 -12.35
N GLU A 49 26.47 10.20 -11.93
CA GLU A 49 27.20 11.40 -11.51
C GLU A 49 26.55 12.04 -10.30
N THR A 50 27.35 12.31 -9.27
CA THR A 50 26.90 12.95 -8.02
C THR A 50 27.22 14.46 -8.03
N GLY A 51 26.36 15.25 -7.41
CA GLY A 51 26.60 16.69 -7.26
C GLY A 51 25.34 17.52 -7.10
N THR A 52 25.51 18.86 -7.08
CA THR A 52 24.44 19.81 -6.75
C THR A 52 24.23 20.89 -7.79
N THR A 53 24.88 20.80 -8.95
CA THR A 53 24.69 21.76 -10.06
C THR A 53 23.39 21.45 -10.82
N THR A 54 22.83 22.44 -11.49
CA THR A 54 21.62 22.23 -12.31
C THR A 54 21.85 21.21 -13.42
N SER A 55 23.04 21.20 -14.03
CA SER A 55 23.40 20.22 -15.07
C SER A 55 23.38 18.81 -14.54
N ILE A 56 24.00 18.57 -13.37
CA ILE A 56 24.02 17.23 -12.73
C ILE A 56 22.60 16.80 -12.33
N ARG A 57 21.80 17.69 -11.73
CA ARG A 57 20.41 17.38 -11.39
C ARG A 57 19.58 16.97 -12.61
N ASN A 58 19.72 17.72 -13.72
CA ASN A 58 19.00 17.38 -14.94
C ASN A 58 19.45 16.04 -15.50
N LYS A 59 20.75 15.74 -15.46
CA LYS A 59 21.30 14.44 -15.87
C LYS A 59 20.76 13.31 -15.00
N GLN A 60 20.78 13.46 -13.66
CA GLN A 60 20.24 12.47 -12.74
C GLN A 60 18.76 12.19 -13.01
N LYS A 61 17.96 13.23 -13.23
CA LYS A 61 16.53 13.08 -13.57
C LYS A 61 16.34 12.38 -14.92
N GLN A 62 17.11 12.74 -15.94
CA GLN A 62 17.02 12.10 -17.25
C GLN A 62 17.41 10.62 -17.18
N GLU A 63 18.50 10.27 -16.49
CA GLU A 63 18.90 8.89 -16.27
C GLU A 63 17.78 8.07 -15.59
N MET A 64 17.11 8.64 -14.61
CA MET A 64 16.01 7.98 -13.91
C MET A 64 14.82 7.76 -14.86
N THR A 65 14.41 8.77 -15.63
CA THR A 65 13.31 8.62 -16.58
C THR A 65 13.63 7.59 -17.65
N ASP A 66 14.87 7.56 -18.15
CA ASP A 66 15.32 6.56 -19.13
C ASP A 66 15.20 5.12 -18.56
N TYR A 67 15.62 4.88 -17.30
CA TYR A 67 15.43 3.60 -16.64
C TYR A 67 13.96 3.21 -16.56
N LEU A 68 13.12 4.11 -16.07
CA LEU A 68 11.69 3.85 -15.87
C LEU A 68 10.97 3.59 -17.20
N ASP A 69 11.34 4.28 -18.29
CA ASP A 69 10.81 4.06 -19.62
C ASP A 69 11.14 2.65 -20.14
N ILE A 70 12.37 2.20 -19.96
CA ILE A 70 12.78 0.85 -20.36
C ILE A 70 12.08 -0.22 -19.53
N LEU A 71 11.98 -0.04 -18.22
CA LEU A 71 11.27 -0.97 -17.35
C LEU A 71 9.78 -1.06 -17.74
N ARG A 72 9.12 0.07 -17.96
CA ARG A 72 7.74 0.12 -18.44
C ARG A 72 7.58 -0.53 -19.80
N ALA A 73 8.47 -0.24 -20.75
CA ALA A 73 8.48 -0.85 -22.07
C ALA A 73 8.66 -2.37 -22.02
N SER A 74 9.30 -2.90 -20.99
CA SER A 74 9.47 -4.33 -20.71
C SER A 74 8.29 -4.96 -19.97
N ASN A 75 7.16 -4.26 -19.81
CA ASN A 75 5.99 -4.65 -19.02
C ASN A 75 6.30 -4.98 -17.55
N MET A 76 7.27 -4.28 -16.96
CA MET A 76 7.50 -4.28 -15.51
C MET A 76 6.51 -3.33 -14.83
N ASN A 77 6.18 -3.60 -13.56
CA ASN A 77 5.11 -2.92 -12.83
C ASN A 77 5.49 -2.44 -11.42
N ALA A 78 6.74 -2.63 -10.99
CA ALA A 78 7.21 -2.17 -9.68
C ALA A 78 8.71 -1.82 -9.70
N VAL A 79 9.09 -0.78 -8.95
CA VAL A 79 10.46 -0.34 -8.72
C VAL A 79 10.74 -0.32 -7.22
N TYR A 80 11.86 -0.90 -6.82
CA TYR A 80 12.35 -0.95 -5.44
C TYR A 80 13.53 0.01 -5.33
N PHE A 81 13.24 1.28 -5.04
CA PHE A 81 14.20 2.37 -5.06
C PHE A 81 14.89 2.55 -3.71
N GLN A 82 16.23 2.41 -3.66
CA GLN A 82 16.99 2.55 -2.42
C GLN A 82 17.07 4.00 -1.96
N VAL A 83 16.33 4.33 -0.90
CA VAL A 83 16.18 5.68 -0.36
C VAL A 83 16.99 5.93 0.91
N ARG A 84 17.39 4.85 1.61
CA ARG A 84 18.21 4.92 2.85
C ARG A 84 19.30 3.84 2.85
N PRO A 85 20.42 4.08 2.18
CA PRO A 85 21.50 3.09 2.08
C PRO A 85 22.37 2.96 3.34
N MET A 86 22.69 4.04 4.06
CA MET A 86 23.63 4.05 5.20
C MET A 86 23.28 5.10 6.25
N ALA A 87 22.12 4.96 6.92
CA ALA A 87 21.60 5.97 7.86
C ALA A 87 21.73 7.38 7.28
N ASP A 88 21.36 7.52 6.02
CA ASP A 88 21.30 8.74 5.23
C ASP A 88 20.10 8.66 4.29
N ALA A 89 19.69 9.77 3.69
CA ALA A 89 18.46 9.83 2.94
C ALA A 89 18.64 10.38 1.53
N LEU A 90 17.92 9.82 0.57
CA LEU A 90 17.72 10.37 -0.78
C LEU A 90 16.37 11.13 -0.87
N TYR A 91 15.93 11.66 0.25
CA TYR A 91 14.70 12.46 0.39
C TYR A 91 14.89 13.48 1.52
N LYS A 92 13.98 14.45 1.64
CA LYS A 92 14.01 15.45 2.71
C LYS A 92 13.56 14.82 4.03
N SER A 93 14.51 14.21 4.74
CA SER A 93 14.24 13.55 6.03
C SER A 93 14.34 14.48 7.22
N LYS A 94 13.47 14.27 8.23
CA LYS A 94 13.58 14.88 9.57
C LYS A 94 14.68 14.23 10.39
N TYR A 95 15.06 12.97 10.09
CA TYR A 95 15.91 12.14 10.93
C TYR A 95 17.32 11.92 10.35
N GLU A 96 17.44 11.82 9.02
CA GLU A 96 18.67 11.41 8.37
C GLU A 96 19.32 12.54 7.55
N PRO A 97 20.66 12.57 7.47
CA PRO A 97 21.35 13.53 6.61
C PRO A 97 21.17 13.14 5.12
N TRP A 98 21.25 14.11 4.24
CA TRP A 98 21.30 13.83 2.79
C TRP A 98 22.42 12.86 2.44
N SER A 99 22.14 11.89 1.59
CA SER A 99 23.13 10.93 1.12
C SER A 99 24.18 11.56 0.21
N SER A 100 25.44 11.14 0.40
CA SER A 100 26.52 11.50 -0.51
C SER A 100 26.38 10.85 -1.90
N TYR A 101 25.61 9.76 -2.01
CA TYR A 101 25.40 9.05 -3.27
C TYR A 101 24.60 9.84 -4.30
N VAL A 102 23.92 10.91 -3.91
CA VAL A 102 23.25 11.81 -4.86
C VAL A 102 23.92 13.18 -4.95
N SER A 103 24.36 13.73 -3.82
CA SER A 103 24.92 15.10 -3.76
C SER A 103 26.46 15.16 -3.86
N GLY A 104 27.15 14.02 -3.72
CA GLY A 104 28.60 13.93 -3.60
C GLY A 104 29.13 14.24 -2.20
N THR A 105 28.31 14.73 -1.28
CA THR A 105 28.71 15.09 0.08
C THR A 105 27.59 14.79 1.08
N ARG A 106 27.85 13.94 2.07
CA ARG A 106 26.90 13.60 3.12
C ARG A 106 26.42 14.85 3.88
N GLY A 107 25.11 14.98 4.06
CA GLY A 107 24.47 16.12 4.70
C GLY A 107 24.20 17.32 3.78
N ARG A 108 24.70 17.30 2.54
CA ARG A 108 24.45 18.36 1.55
C ARG A 108 23.25 18.00 0.66
N SER A 109 22.25 18.89 0.62
CA SER A 109 21.10 18.71 -0.28
C SER A 109 21.53 18.66 -1.75
N PRO A 110 20.97 17.76 -2.57
CA PRO A 110 21.19 17.75 -4.03
C PRO A 110 20.49 18.91 -4.73
N GLY A 111 19.59 19.65 -4.04
CA GLY A 111 18.83 20.77 -4.58
C GLY A 111 17.52 20.35 -5.28
N TYR A 112 17.09 19.12 -5.09
CA TYR A 112 15.76 18.58 -5.41
C TYR A 112 15.49 17.39 -4.48
N ASP A 113 14.29 16.84 -4.51
CA ASP A 113 13.92 15.64 -3.75
C ASP A 113 13.90 14.42 -4.68
N PRO A 114 14.89 13.51 -4.59
CA PRO A 114 14.94 12.34 -5.44
C PRO A 114 13.76 11.39 -5.26
N LEU A 115 13.33 11.11 -4.02
CA LEU A 115 12.22 10.19 -3.76
C LEU A 115 10.91 10.74 -4.33
N ALA A 116 10.59 12.01 -4.08
CA ALA A 116 9.40 12.64 -4.64
C ALA A 116 9.38 12.55 -6.17
N PHE A 117 10.55 12.80 -6.81
CA PHE A 117 10.68 12.72 -8.25
C PHE A 117 10.49 11.27 -8.77
N VAL A 118 11.08 10.28 -8.12
CA VAL A 118 10.98 8.87 -8.56
C VAL A 118 9.57 8.33 -8.38
N VAL A 119 8.89 8.64 -7.27
CA VAL A 119 7.49 8.26 -7.04
C VAL A 119 6.59 8.83 -8.15
N GLU A 120 6.69 10.14 -8.41
CA GLU A 120 5.93 10.81 -9.47
C GLU A 120 6.16 10.15 -10.83
N GLU A 121 7.41 9.87 -11.19
CA GLU A 121 7.76 9.28 -12.49
C GLU A 121 7.36 7.79 -12.61
N CYS A 122 7.36 7.03 -11.50
CA CYS A 122 6.81 5.67 -11.47
C CYS A 122 5.29 5.71 -11.69
N HIS A 123 4.58 6.57 -10.97
CA HIS A 123 3.12 6.69 -11.05
C HIS A 123 2.64 7.15 -12.43
N LYS A 124 3.35 8.09 -13.07
CA LYS A 124 3.09 8.47 -14.47
C LYS A 124 3.14 7.29 -15.45
N ARG A 125 3.89 6.26 -15.12
CA ARG A 125 4.05 5.03 -15.92
C ARG A 125 3.18 3.87 -15.43
N GLY A 126 2.34 4.09 -14.43
CA GLY A 126 1.49 3.05 -13.85
C GLY A 126 2.26 1.98 -13.07
N MET A 127 3.47 2.30 -12.59
CA MET A 127 4.33 1.39 -11.82
C MET A 127 4.30 1.74 -10.33
N GLU A 128 4.32 0.71 -9.47
CA GLU A 128 4.50 0.90 -8.03
C GLU A 128 5.94 1.34 -7.72
N CYS A 129 6.09 2.23 -6.73
CA CYS A 129 7.36 2.66 -6.18
C CYS A 129 7.47 2.24 -4.71
N HIS A 130 8.37 1.30 -4.41
CA HIS A 130 8.66 0.86 -3.04
C HIS A 130 9.94 1.52 -2.54
N ALA A 131 9.88 2.14 -1.35
CA ALA A 131 11.04 2.72 -0.69
C ALA A 131 11.91 1.62 -0.07
N TRP A 132 13.09 1.40 -0.62
CA TRP A 132 14.05 0.45 -0.08
C TRP A 132 14.91 1.13 0.99
N VAL A 133 14.81 0.62 2.22
CA VAL A 133 15.47 1.10 3.43
C VAL A 133 16.42 0.02 3.94
N ASN A 134 17.69 0.37 4.16
CA ASN A 134 18.57 -0.43 5.00
C ASN A 134 18.39 0.03 6.46
N PRO A 135 17.87 -0.82 7.38
CA PRO A 135 17.46 -0.32 8.69
C PRO A 135 18.60 0.06 9.63
N TYR A 136 19.74 -0.64 9.58
CA TYR A 136 20.79 -0.47 10.60
C TYR A 136 22.12 0.06 10.07
N ARG A 137 22.47 -0.17 8.81
CA ARG A 137 23.78 0.18 8.29
C ARG A 137 24.07 1.68 8.43
N TRP A 138 25.20 2.02 9.08
CA TRP A 138 25.71 3.38 9.13
C TRP A 138 26.99 3.55 8.30
N ALA A 139 27.96 2.61 8.39
CA ALA A 139 29.17 2.64 7.58
C ALA A 139 29.75 1.24 7.38
N THR A 140 30.46 1.03 6.25
CA THR A 140 31.22 -0.19 5.93
C THR A 140 32.74 0.01 6.00
N THR A 141 33.17 1.18 6.41
CA THR A 141 34.58 1.53 6.66
C THR A 141 34.62 2.56 7.79
N ALA A 142 35.78 2.80 8.38
CA ALA A 142 35.94 3.84 9.39
C ALA A 142 35.58 5.21 8.80
N ALA A 143 34.35 5.64 8.97
CA ALA A 143 33.82 6.86 8.37
C ALA A 143 34.02 8.04 9.32
N GLY A 144 34.69 9.08 8.83
CA GLY A 144 34.81 10.36 9.51
C GLY A 144 33.56 11.24 9.45
N TRP A 145 32.38 10.64 9.29
CA TRP A 145 31.11 11.36 9.13
C TRP A 145 30.76 12.17 10.39
N ASN A 146 30.34 13.40 10.19
CA ASN A 146 30.15 14.38 11.26
C ASN A 146 29.03 15.39 11.00
N THR A 147 27.94 14.97 10.35
CA THR A 147 26.71 15.76 10.27
C THR A 147 26.09 15.92 11.65
N THR A 148 25.06 16.73 11.79
CA THR A 148 24.34 16.87 13.08
C THR A 148 23.76 15.53 13.50
N GLN A 149 23.20 14.77 12.58
CA GLN A 149 22.64 13.43 12.82
C GLN A 149 23.75 12.42 13.20
N ASP A 150 24.89 12.43 12.50
CA ASP A 150 26.00 11.54 12.84
C ASP A 150 26.55 11.82 14.27
N ARG A 151 26.67 13.12 14.64
CA ARG A 151 27.06 13.51 16.00
C ARG A 151 26.05 13.08 17.05
N TYR A 152 24.76 13.18 16.73
CA TYR A 152 23.69 12.70 17.62
C TYR A 152 23.84 11.20 17.89
N LEU A 153 23.97 10.37 16.85
CA LEU A 153 24.13 8.92 16.98
C LEU A 153 25.36 8.57 17.84
N LYS A 154 26.50 9.25 17.61
CA LYS A 154 27.74 9.04 18.37
C LYS A 154 27.61 9.47 19.85
N SER A 155 26.98 10.61 20.12
CA SER A 155 26.88 11.16 21.47
C SER A 155 25.84 10.45 22.36
N HIS A 156 24.99 9.61 21.77
CA HIS A 156 23.98 8.80 22.46
C HIS A 156 24.31 7.30 22.43
N ASP A 157 25.56 6.96 22.08
CA ASP A 157 26.08 5.58 22.02
C ASP A 157 25.19 4.61 21.22
N MET A 158 24.57 5.14 20.14
CA MET A 158 23.65 4.39 19.29
C MET A 158 24.35 3.52 18.22
N LEU A 159 25.67 3.47 18.20
CA LEU A 159 26.46 2.76 17.19
C LEU A 159 27.24 1.62 17.80
N ILE A 160 27.24 0.47 17.13
CA ILE A 160 28.13 -0.67 17.41
C ILE A 160 28.90 -1.04 16.14
N SER A 161 30.11 -1.55 16.32
CA SER A 161 31.03 -1.89 15.23
C SER A 161 31.55 -3.31 15.35
N TYR A 162 31.82 -3.91 14.21
CA TYR A 162 32.52 -5.19 14.14
C TYR A 162 33.56 -5.16 13.00
N THR A 163 34.78 -5.56 13.30
CA THR A 163 35.85 -5.72 12.32
C THR A 163 36.04 -7.22 12.06
N ASN A 164 35.80 -7.62 10.81
CA ASN A 164 35.93 -9.01 10.40
C ASN A 164 37.38 -9.43 10.22
N SER A 165 37.62 -10.70 9.96
CA SER A 165 38.97 -11.29 9.77
C SER A 165 39.76 -10.69 8.59
N SER A 166 39.09 -10.06 7.62
CA SER A 166 39.71 -9.36 6.49
C SER A 166 40.06 -7.89 6.81
N GLY A 167 39.79 -7.42 8.02
CA GLY A 167 40.04 -6.05 8.47
C GLY A 167 38.98 -5.05 8.04
N THR A 168 37.84 -5.48 7.50
CA THR A 168 36.72 -4.63 7.17
C THR A 168 35.88 -4.34 8.41
N THR A 169 35.72 -3.06 8.77
CA THR A 169 34.86 -2.63 9.87
C THR A 169 33.48 -2.26 9.32
N THR A 170 32.45 -2.87 9.89
CA THR A 170 31.05 -2.49 9.65
C THR A 170 30.50 -1.85 10.92
N THR A 171 29.95 -0.66 10.80
CA THR A 171 29.27 0.06 11.90
C THR A 171 27.78 0.15 11.60
N ILE A 172 26.97 -0.21 12.57
CA ILE A 172 25.50 -0.19 12.48
C ILE A 172 24.89 0.57 13.66
N LEU A 173 23.64 0.99 13.52
CA LEU A 173 22.82 1.37 14.67
C LEU A 173 22.66 0.14 15.57
N ASN A 174 22.81 0.30 16.88
CA ASN A 174 22.69 -0.80 17.85
C ASN A 174 21.24 -1.31 17.95
N PRO A 175 20.93 -2.53 17.49
CA PRO A 175 19.56 -3.05 17.48
C PRO A 175 19.01 -3.34 18.88
N ALA A 176 19.86 -3.39 19.90
CA ALA A 176 19.46 -3.61 21.30
C ALA A 176 18.70 -2.41 21.89
N LEU A 177 18.96 -1.21 21.39
CA LEU A 177 18.44 0.03 21.96
C LEU A 177 17.01 0.32 21.48
N GLU A 178 16.14 0.66 22.41
CA GLU A 178 14.79 1.15 22.11
C GLU A 178 14.83 2.41 21.22
N ALA A 179 15.72 3.35 21.54
CA ALA A 179 15.92 4.57 20.75
C ALA A 179 16.32 4.29 19.28
N THR A 180 17.06 3.19 19.01
CA THR A 180 17.34 2.75 17.63
C THR A 180 16.07 2.25 16.95
N ARG A 181 15.28 1.44 17.63
CA ARG A 181 14.03 0.88 17.13
C ARG A 181 13.04 2.00 16.81
N GLU A 182 12.80 2.92 17.74
CA GLU A 182 11.98 4.11 17.55
C GLU A 182 12.46 4.98 16.37
N ARG A 183 13.78 5.14 16.23
CA ARG A 183 14.33 5.88 15.10
C ARG A 183 13.97 5.25 13.75
N ILE A 184 14.08 3.92 13.63
CA ILE A 184 13.76 3.21 12.39
C ILE A 184 12.26 3.32 12.09
N VAL A 185 11.40 3.16 13.10
CA VAL A 185 9.95 3.38 12.99
C VAL A 185 9.66 4.80 12.49
N ASN A 186 10.29 5.81 13.12
CA ASN A 186 10.10 7.21 12.75
C ASN A 186 10.65 7.56 11.36
N VAL A 187 11.72 6.91 10.90
CA VAL A 187 12.23 7.05 9.51
C VAL A 187 11.20 6.50 8.52
N CYS A 188 10.61 5.35 8.80
CA CYS A 188 9.57 4.76 7.95
C CYS A 188 8.30 5.61 7.96
N ARG A 189 7.89 6.13 9.13
CA ARG A 189 6.76 7.06 9.27
C ARG A 189 7.00 8.35 8.46
N ASP A 190 8.20 8.95 8.54
CA ASP A 190 8.57 10.14 7.78
C ASP A 190 8.45 9.93 6.26
N ILE A 191 8.74 8.71 5.78
CA ILE A 191 8.56 8.36 4.37
C ILE A 191 7.07 8.30 4.01
N ILE A 192 6.25 7.54 4.73
CA ILE A 192 4.84 7.33 4.36
C ILE A 192 3.96 8.56 4.58
N GLU A 193 4.30 9.43 5.55
CA GLU A 193 3.58 10.70 5.77
C GLU A 193 3.84 11.75 4.66
N ASN A 194 5.01 11.72 4.01
CA ASN A 194 5.43 12.78 3.12
C ASN A 194 5.56 12.37 1.64
N TYR A 195 5.50 11.07 1.35
CA TYR A 195 5.68 10.53 -0.01
C TYR A 195 4.63 9.46 -0.31
N ASP A 196 4.04 9.54 -1.49
CA ASP A 196 3.02 8.62 -1.98
C ASP A 196 3.64 7.29 -2.46
N VAL A 197 4.45 6.64 -1.60
CA VAL A 197 5.05 5.34 -1.90
C VAL A 197 4.01 4.22 -1.82
N ASP A 198 4.16 3.16 -2.63
CA ASP A 198 3.27 1.98 -2.60
C ASP A 198 3.69 0.96 -1.55
N GLY A 199 4.91 1.07 -1.04
CA GLY A 199 5.43 0.18 0.00
C GLY A 199 6.78 0.57 0.54
N ILE A 200 7.15 -0.09 1.63
CA ILE A 200 8.50 -0.08 2.20
C ILE A 200 9.07 -1.48 2.10
N ILE A 201 10.35 -1.60 1.79
CA ILE A 201 11.07 -2.87 1.80
C ILE A 201 12.41 -2.73 2.50
N PHE A 202 12.75 -3.70 3.35
CA PHE A 202 14.09 -3.83 3.92
C PHE A 202 14.90 -4.86 3.13
N ASP A 203 16.24 -4.72 3.17
CA ASP A 203 17.17 -5.71 2.64
C ASP A 203 17.62 -6.71 3.72
N ASP A 204 18.77 -7.37 3.53
CA ASP A 204 19.31 -8.40 4.41
C ASP A 204 20.39 -7.91 5.39
N TYR A 205 20.61 -6.60 5.50
CA TYR A 205 21.68 -6.06 6.36
C TYR A 205 21.17 -5.73 7.77
N PHE A 206 21.22 -6.74 8.67
CA PHE A 206 20.89 -6.59 10.08
C PHE A 206 22.15 -6.48 10.92
N TYR A 207 22.54 -7.50 11.69
CA TYR A 207 23.83 -7.51 12.38
C TYR A 207 24.99 -7.77 11.40
N PRO A 208 26.22 -7.29 11.71
CA PRO A 208 27.39 -7.62 10.92
C PRO A 208 27.65 -9.12 10.90
N SER A 209 27.96 -9.65 9.71
CA SER A 209 28.25 -11.08 9.56
C SER A 209 29.49 -11.53 10.34
N GLY A 210 29.33 -12.58 11.12
CA GLY A 210 30.40 -13.14 11.96
C GLY A 210 30.65 -12.40 13.27
N MET A 211 29.80 -11.48 13.67
CA MET A 211 29.86 -10.79 14.96
C MET A 211 29.79 -11.84 16.10
N PRO A 212 30.73 -11.84 17.06
CA PRO A 212 30.80 -12.85 18.10
C PRO A 212 29.61 -12.80 19.07
N THR A 213 29.33 -13.93 19.73
CA THR A 213 28.29 -14.06 20.78
C THR A 213 28.97 -14.33 22.16
N ASN A 214 29.89 -13.45 22.54
CA ASN A 214 30.59 -13.46 23.80
C ASN A 214 30.95 -12.05 24.24
N GLU A 215 31.68 -11.90 25.32
CA GLU A 215 32.07 -10.63 25.93
C GLU A 215 32.92 -9.68 25.05
N THR A 216 33.38 -10.14 23.91
CA THR A 216 34.15 -9.30 22.96
C THR A 216 33.24 -8.50 22.01
N ALA A 217 31.94 -8.75 21.97
CA ALA A 217 31.00 -8.00 21.15
C ALA A 217 30.59 -6.70 21.84
N GLU A 218 30.45 -5.63 21.10
CA GLU A 218 30.13 -4.29 21.65
C GLU A 218 28.71 -4.23 22.26
N ASP A 219 27.77 -5.11 21.87
CA ASP A 219 26.41 -5.22 22.45
C ASP A 219 26.32 -6.25 23.61
N TYR A 220 27.46 -6.74 24.15
CA TYR A 220 27.44 -7.72 25.23
C TYR A 220 26.87 -7.18 26.53
N GLU A 221 27.21 -5.94 26.88
CA GLU A 221 26.70 -5.29 28.09
C GLU A 221 25.17 -5.09 27.99
N ASP A 222 24.65 -4.75 26.80
CA ASP A 222 23.20 -4.64 26.55
C ASP A 222 22.50 -5.99 26.75
N TYR A 223 23.10 -7.08 26.24
CA TYR A 223 22.60 -8.43 26.49
C TYR A 223 22.56 -8.80 27.97
N GLN A 224 23.61 -8.50 28.73
CA GLN A 224 23.64 -8.73 30.19
C GLN A 224 22.60 -7.90 30.92
N ALA A 225 22.47 -6.62 30.56
CA ALA A 225 21.49 -5.70 31.15
C ALA A 225 20.03 -6.12 30.84
N ALA A 226 19.77 -6.77 29.71
CA ALA A 226 18.44 -7.24 29.35
C ALA A 226 17.89 -8.33 30.30
N GLY A 227 18.73 -9.03 31.07
CA GLY A 227 18.32 -10.05 32.06
C GLY A 227 17.43 -11.15 31.48
N THR A 228 17.56 -11.42 30.18
CA THR A 228 16.71 -12.34 29.42
C THR A 228 17.12 -13.80 29.61
N SER A 229 16.18 -14.72 29.47
CA SER A 229 16.45 -16.18 29.39
C SER A 229 16.84 -16.66 28.00
N LEU A 230 16.79 -15.81 26.98
CA LEU A 230 17.20 -16.14 25.62
C LEU A 230 18.72 -16.35 25.55
N SER A 231 19.15 -17.22 24.63
CA SER A 231 20.56 -17.24 24.24
C SER A 231 20.95 -15.90 23.60
N TYR A 232 22.24 -15.54 23.63
CA TYR A 232 22.71 -14.28 23.08
C TYR A 232 22.35 -14.13 21.59
N ALA A 233 22.45 -15.21 20.80
CA ALA A 233 22.04 -15.22 19.40
C ALA A 233 20.51 -15.05 19.24
N ASP A 234 19.69 -15.72 20.08
CA ASP A 234 18.24 -15.57 20.05
C ASP A 234 17.80 -14.16 20.50
N TRP A 235 18.49 -13.57 21.46
CA TRP A 235 18.24 -12.21 21.90
C TRP A 235 18.49 -11.19 20.76
N ARG A 236 19.56 -11.36 19.98
CA ARG A 236 19.79 -10.52 18.77
C ARG A 236 18.68 -10.70 17.75
N ARG A 237 18.24 -11.93 17.48
CA ARG A 237 17.10 -12.18 16.59
C ARG A 237 15.82 -11.52 17.07
N GLU A 238 15.58 -11.59 18.39
CA GLU A 238 14.39 -10.95 18.98
C GLU A 238 14.45 -9.40 18.88
N ASN A 239 15.62 -8.78 19.00
CA ASN A 239 15.75 -7.32 18.78
C ASN A 239 15.38 -6.94 17.35
N VAL A 240 15.78 -7.74 16.34
CA VAL A 240 15.37 -7.53 14.96
C VAL A 240 13.86 -7.78 14.77
N ASN A 241 13.33 -8.87 15.37
CA ASN A 241 11.91 -9.20 15.28
C ASN A 241 11.01 -8.09 15.85
N ARG A 242 11.40 -7.49 16.97
CA ARG A 242 10.68 -6.35 17.56
C ARG A 242 10.66 -5.14 16.63
N MET A 243 11.81 -4.78 16.08
CA MET A 243 11.88 -3.66 15.13
C MET A 243 10.98 -3.88 13.92
N VAL A 244 10.98 -5.09 13.35
CA VAL A 244 10.11 -5.44 12.21
C VAL A 244 8.64 -5.35 12.60
N ALA A 245 8.28 -5.82 13.81
CA ALA A 245 6.91 -5.76 14.31
C ALA A 245 6.45 -4.31 14.52
N ASP A 246 7.27 -3.48 15.20
CA ASP A 246 6.95 -2.08 15.49
C ASP A 246 6.78 -1.26 14.19
N VAL A 247 7.60 -1.53 13.16
CA VAL A 247 7.44 -0.88 11.84
C VAL A 247 6.13 -1.32 11.18
N TYR A 248 5.79 -2.61 11.23
CA TYR A 248 4.53 -3.09 10.65
C TYR A 248 3.31 -2.52 11.36
N GLU A 249 3.33 -2.49 12.71
CA GLU A 249 2.27 -1.91 13.53
C GLU A 249 2.07 -0.43 13.20
N MET A 250 3.15 0.35 13.15
CA MET A 250 3.12 1.75 12.75
C MET A 250 2.49 1.94 11.35
N ILE A 251 2.85 1.09 10.37
CA ILE A 251 2.25 1.15 9.03
C ILE A 251 0.74 0.86 9.08
N GLN A 252 0.30 -0.12 9.91
CA GLN A 252 -1.14 -0.41 10.04
C GLN A 252 -1.92 0.74 10.70
N GLU A 253 -1.28 1.49 11.60
CA GLU A 253 -1.87 2.65 12.27
C GLU A 253 -1.96 3.87 11.37
N GLU A 254 -0.86 4.21 10.65
CA GLU A 254 -0.78 5.43 9.83
C GLU A 254 -1.48 5.26 8.48
N ASP A 255 -1.06 4.25 7.70
CA ASP A 255 -1.66 3.94 6.40
C ASP A 255 -1.57 2.44 6.08
N PRO A 256 -2.61 1.65 6.38
CA PRO A 256 -2.64 0.22 6.09
C PRO A 256 -2.57 -0.10 4.59
N SER A 257 -2.72 0.87 3.71
CA SER A 257 -2.57 0.68 2.26
C SER A 257 -1.10 0.58 1.80
N ILE A 258 -0.14 0.87 2.66
CA ILE A 258 1.29 0.69 2.40
C ILE A 258 1.69 -0.78 2.57
N LYS A 259 2.35 -1.34 1.56
CA LYS A 259 2.89 -2.70 1.60
C LYS A 259 4.20 -2.73 2.35
N PHE A 260 4.42 -3.73 3.21
CA PHE A 260 5.70 -3.90 3.89
C PHE A 260 6.32 -5.26 3.56
N GLY A 261 7.54 -5.24 3.03
CA GLY A 261 8.28 -6.44 2.66
C GLY A 261 9.71 -6.44 3.18
N ILE A 262 10.32 -7.63 3.21
CA ILE A 262 11.74 -7.80 3.52
C ILE A 262 12.36 -8.75 2.48
N SER A 263 13.58 -8.42 2.06
CA SER A 263 14.41 -9.22 1.14
C SER A 263 15.59 -9.82 1.90
N PRO A 264 15.38 -10.94 2.64
CA PRO A 264 16.45 -11.62 3.37
C PRO A 264 17.36 -12.38 2.41
N ALA A 265 18.49 -12.89 2.91
CA ALA A 265 19.28 -13.87 2.19
C ALA A 265 18.44 -15.09 1.80
N GLY A 266 18.73 -15.69 0.66
CA GLY A 266 17.92 -16.78 0.09
C GLY A 266 17.90 -18.07 0.91
N ALA A 267 18.92 -18.30 1.75
CA ALA A 267 19.04 -19.49 2.60
C ALA A 267 18.73 -19.14 4.07
N ALA A 268 17.68 -19.71 4.61
CA ALA A 268 17.26 -19.52 6.00
C ALA A 268 16.64 -20.82 6.55
N CYS A 269 16.59 -20.97 7.88
CA CYS A 269 15.90 -22.06 8.56
C CYS A 269 16.34 -23.46 8.08
N THR A 270 17.65 -23.69 7.99
CA THR A 270 18.23 -24.94 7.49
C THR A 270 18.37 -26.02 8.56
N ASP A 271 18.22 -25.66 9.85
CA ASP A 271 18.19 -26.59 10.95
C ASP A 271 16.78 -27.14 11.18
N ALA A 272 16.66 -28.47 11.26
CA ALA A 272 15.37 -29.13 11.44
C ALA A 272 14.69 -28.81 12.77
N SER A 273 15.47 -28.55 13.84
CA SER A 273 14.91 -28.18 15.14
C SER A 273 14.35 -26.75 15.16
N VAL A 274 14.96 -25.83 14.39
CA VAL A 274 14.45 -24.48 14.18
C VAL A 274 13.17 -24.54 13.35
N ALA A 275 13.18 -25.25 12.23
CA ALA A 275 12.01 -25.43 11.36
C ALA A 275 10.80 -26.02 12.11
N ALA A 276 11.06 -27.01 12.97
CA ALA A 276 10.02 -27.64 13.80
C ALA A 276 9.35 -26.66 14.79
N LYS A 277 10.06 -25.63 15.29
CA LYS A 277 9.47 -24.60 16.14
C LYS A 277 8.40 -23.79 15.41
N HIS A 278 8.57 -23.61 14.10
CA HIS A 278 7.65 -22.90 13.22
C HIS A 278 6.61 -23.80 12.54
N GLY A 279 6.62 -25.11 12.81
CA GLY A 279 5.70 -26.06 12.20
C GLY A 279 5.90 -26.28 10.70
N ILE A 280 7.10 -26.08 10.19
CA ILE A 280 7.43 -26.19 8.75
C ILE A 280 8.58 -27.16 8.50
N ASP A 281 8.75 -27.58 7.24
CA ASP A 281 9.93 -28.30 6.78
C ASP A 281 11.13 -27.33 6.67
N LYS A 282 12.33 -27.82 6.99
CA LYS A 282 13.56 -27.06 6.85
C LYS A 282 13.87 -26.69 5.40
N CYS A 283 14.58 -25.57 5.20
CA CYS A 283 15.13 -25.20 3.90
C CYS A 283 16.03 -26.32 3.34
N PRO A 284 15.93 -26.66 2.03
CA PRO A 284 16.66 -27.79 1.44
C PRO A 284 18.15 -27.56 1.18
N VAL A 285 18.74 -26.50 1.77
CA VAL A 285 20.17 -26.18 1.65
C VAL A 285 20.89 -26.26 2.99
N ALA A 286 22.23 -26.26 2.98
CA ALA A 286 23.02 -26.53 4.17
C ALA A 286 23.48 -25.30 4.94
N SER A 287 23.60 -24.14 4.28
CA SER A 287 24.11 -22.90 4.90
C SER A 287 22.96 -22.00 5.35
N ASP A 288 23.03 -21.52 6.57
CA ASP A 288 22.08 -20.58 7.14
C ASP A 288 22.78 -19.31 7.60
N TRP A 289 23.16 -18.50 6.63
CA TRP A 289 23.81 -17.22 6.90
C TRP A 289 22.84 -16.21 7.52
N GLN A 290 21.57 -16.22 7.12
CA GLN A 290 20.55 -15.31 7.60
C GLN A 290 20.29 -15.48 9.11
N TYR A 291 20.06 -16.71 9.55
CA TYR A 291 19.71 -17.00 10.93
C TYR A 291 20.92 -16.97 11.88
N ASN A 292 22.05 -17.58 11.45
CA ASN A 292 23.24 -17.73 12.30
C ASN A 292 24.30 -16.66 12.07
N GLY A 293 24.45 -16.12 10.87
CA GLY A 293 25.51 -15.17 10.53
C GLY A 293 25.17 -13.72 10.83
N ILE A 294 23.92 -13.31 10.59
CA ILE A 294 23.45 -11.93 10.80
C ILE A 294 22.26 -11.81 11.76
N PHE A 295 21.97 -12.88 12.50
CA PHE A 295 21.01 -12.95 13.59
C PHE A 295 19.63 -12.40 13.20
N SER A 296 19.02 -12.92 12.14
CA SER A 296 17.66 -12.57 11.74
C SER A 296 16.84 -13.79 11.37
N ASP A 297 15.54 -13.75 11.69
CA ASP A 297 14.62 -14.86 11.53
C ASP A 297 13.45 -14.51 10.63
N PRO A 298 13.61 -14.67 9.29
CA PRO A 298 12.57 -14.29 8.36
C PRO A 298 11.32 -15.19 8.43
N VAL A 299 11.44 -16.41 8.97
CA VAL A 299 10.29 -17.29 9.19
C VAL A 299 9.43 -16.77 10.33
N ALA A 300 10.04 -16.25 11.40
CA ALA A 300 9.32 -15.62 12.51
C ALA A 300 8.50 -14.38 12.06
N TRP A 301 8.99 -13.60 11.10
CA TRP A 301 8.24 -12.46 10.57
C TRP A 301 7.00 -12.88 9.78
N LEU A 302 7.10 -13.96 9.00
CA LEU A 302 5.97 -14.56 8.30
C LEU A 302 4.95 -15.14 9.28
N GLU A 303 5.41 -15.91 10.28
CA GLU A 303 4.59 -16.55 11.31
C GLU A 303 3.82 -15.51 12.15
N LYS A 304 4.52 -14.46 12.61
CA LYS A 304 3.90 -13.36 13.37
C LYS A 304 3.03 -12.44 12.50
N GLY A 305 3.10 -12.57 11.18
CA GLY A 305 2.35 -11.73 10.25
C GLY A 305 2.80 -10.28 10.20
N THR A 306 4.06 -9.99 10.53
CA THR A 306 4.64 -8.64 10.61
C THR A 306 5.25 -8.14 9.30
N ILE A 307 4.99 -8.82 8.20
CA ILE A 307 5.31 -8.41 6.82
C ILE A 307 4.17 -8.84 5.88
N ASP A 308 4.00 -8.15 4.77
CA ASP A 308 3.03 -8.51 3.74
C ASP A 308 3.63 -9.49 2.72
N TYR A 309 4.90 -9.35 2.40
CA TYR A 309 5.59 -10.24 1.47
C TYR A 309 7.06 -10.42 1.86
N ILE A 310 7.59 -11.56 1.43
CA ILE A 310 9.01 -11.85 1.55
C ILE A 310 9.64 -11.99 0.16
N SER A 311 10.84 -11.41 -0.03
CA SER A 311 11.56 -11.42 -1.31
C SER A 311 12.98 -11.95 -1.13
N PRO A 312 13.15 -13.26 -0.87
CA PRO A 312 14.45 -13.84 -0.58
C PRO A 312 15.39 -13.71 -1.78
N GLN A 313 16.67 -13.39 -1.51
CA GLN A 313 17.72 -13.21 -2.50
C GLN A 313 18.20 -14.56 -3.02
N LEU A 314 17.52 -15.12 -4.02
CA LEU A 314 17.83 -16.40 -4.65
C LEU A 314 18.87 -16.22 -5.76
N TYR A 315 20.06 -15.72 -5.39
CA TYR A 315 21.10 -15.28 -6.34
C TYR A 315 21.94 -16.42 -6.90
N TRP A 316 21.35 -17.57 -7.15
CA TRP A 316 21.99 -18.75 -7.73
C TRP A 316 21.27 -19.22 -8.98
N LYS A 317 22.02 -19.82 -9.89
CA LYS A 317 21.44 -20.44 -11.10
C LYS A 317 20.60 -21.68 -10.77
N THR A 318 19.77 -22.10 -11.73
CA THR A 318 18.89 -23.26 -11.57
C THR A 318 19.66 -24.58 -11.41
N ASP A 319 20.89 -24.66 -11.90
CA ASP A 319 21.80 -25.82 -11.82
C ASP A 319 22.87 -25.68 -10.72
N HIS A 320 22.77 -24.70 -9.82
CA HIS A 320 23.74 -24.49 -8.74
C HIS A 320 23.76 -25.71 -7.81
N ALA A 321 24.98 -26.26 -7.54
CA ALA A 321 25.16 -27.53 -6.89
C ALA A 321 24.58 -27.63 -5.46
N THR A 322 24.68 -26.57 -4.68
CA THR A 322 24.27 -26.54 -3.26
C THR A 322 23.00 -25.73 -3.01
N ASN A 323 22.78 -24.68 -3.77
CA ASN A 323 21.67 -23.74 -3.59
C ASN A 323 20.89 -23.55 -4.92
N PRO A 324 20.30 -24.60 -5.48
CA PRO A 324 19.60 -24.50 -6.77
C PRO A 324 18.34 -23.68 -6.64
N PHE A 325 18.15 -22.71 -7.56
CA PHE A 325 17.04 -21.75 -7.53
C PHE A 325 15.66 -22.39 -7.39
N GLY A 326 15.38 -23.48 -8.14
CA GLY A 326 14.06 -24.10 -8.16
C GLY A 326 13.60 -24.68 -6.81
N PRO A 327 14.38 -25.57 -6.16
CA PRO A 327 14.07 -26.10 -4.84
C PRO A 327 13.92 -25.02 -3.76
N MET A 328 14.75 -23.96 -3.81
CA MET A 328 14.66 -22.85 -2.86
C MET A 328 13.39 -22.02 -3.09
N THR A 329 13.06 -21.69 -4.33
CA THR A 329 11.80 -21.01 -4.68
C THR A 329 10.59 -21.80 -4.22
N LYS A 330 10.61 -23.13 -4.41
CA LYS A 330 9.53 -24.01 -3.95
C LYS A 330 9.37 -23.95 -2.44
N TRP A 331 10.47 -24.00 -1.69
CA TRP A 331 10.45 -23.97 -0.23
C TRP A 331 9.90 -22.61 0.28
N TRP A 332 10.41 -21.50 -0.24
CA TRP A 332 9.93 -20.18 0.16
C TRP A 332 8.45 -19.95 -0.18
N SER A 333 7.99 -20.42 -1.32
CA SER A 333 6.58 -20.38 -1.70
C SER A 333 5.70 -21.18 -0.73
N TYR A 334 6.14 -22.38 -0.34
CA TYR A 334 5.49 -23.20 0.66
C TYR A 334 5.41 -22.48 2.02
N VAL A 335 6.51 -21.93 2.52
CA VAL A 335 6.55 -21.21 3.81
C VAL A 335 5.65 -19.97 3.79
N ALA A 336 5.74 -19.15 2.75
CA ALA A 336 4.90 -17.95 2.63
C ALA A 336 3.42 -18.31 2.58
N LYS A 337 3.03 -19.36 1.86
CA LYS A 337 1.65 -19.86 1.86
C LYS A 337 1.23 -20.38 3.23
N HIS A 338 2.08 -21.13 3.92
CA HIS A 338 1.78 -21.69 5.25
C HIS A 338 1.35 -20.57 6.21
N PHE A 339 1.99 -19.42 6.14
CA PHE A 339 1.69 -18.24 6.98
C PHE A 339 0.81 -17.18 6.28
N ASN A 340 0.17 -17.52 5.15
CA ASN A 340 -0.72 -16.63 4.40
C ASN A 340 -0.06 -15.28 4.06
N ARG A 341 1.14 -15.30 3.48
CA ARG A 341 1.87 -14.14 2.99
C ARG A 341 2.35 -14.37 1.56
N HIS A 342 2.76 -13.30 0.87
CA HIS A 342 3.29 -13.42 -0.48
C HIS A 342 4.79 -13.73 -0.50
N HIS A 343 5.22 -14.44 -1.54
CA HIS A 343 6.60 -14.68 -1.86
C HIS A 343 6.91 -14.16 -3.27
N TYR A 344 7.91 -13.30 -3.37
CA TYR A 344 8.44 -12.78 -4.63
C TYR A 344 9.93 -13.10 -4.69
N ALA A 345 10.38 -13.95 -5.61
CA ALA A 345 11.80 -14.30 -5.70
C ALA A 345 12.64 -13.08 -6.15
N SER A 346 13.70 -12.74 -5.40
CA SER A 346 14.73 -11.84 -5.89
C SER A 346 15.76 -12.61 -6.71
N HIS A 347 16.00 -12.15 -7.95
CA HIS A 347 16.93 -12.75 -8.91
C HIS A 347 18.17 -11.88 -9.04
N SER A 348 19.36 -12.47 -9.09
CA SER A 348 20.55 -11.73 -9.52
C SER A 348 20.72 -11.81 -11.04
N LEU A 349 20.96 -10.70 -11.66
CA LEU A 349 21.32 -10.59 -13.08
C LEU A 349 22.83 -10.38 -13.29
N SER A 350 23.62 -10.28 -12.22
CA SER A 350 25.04 -9.94 -12.29
C SER A 350 25.88 -10.90 -13.15
N PHE A 351 25.46 -12.16 -13.30
CA PHE A 351 26.13 -13.11 -14.17
C PHE A 351 26.07 -12.71 -15.66
N LEU A 352 25.07 -11.91 -16.05
CA LEU A 352 24.94 -11.39 -17.41
C LEU A 352 26.02 -10.36 -17.74
N GLN A 353 26.60 -9.71 -16.74
CA GLN A 353 27.69 -8.74 -16.96
C GLN A 353 28.99 -9.39 -17.49
N SER A 354 29.19 -10.67 -17.19
CA SER A 354 30.35 -11.42 -17.65
C SER A 354 30.09 -12.23 -18.93
N SER A 355 28.83 -12.57 -19.20
CA SER A 355 28.42 -13.40 -20.35
C SER A 355 26.95 -13.09 -20.69
N ASN A 356 26.74 -12.18 -21.62
CA ASN A 356 25.39 -11.77 -22.05
C ASN A 356 24.99 -12.51 -23.34
N THR A 357 24.62 -13.78 -23.19
CA THR A 357 24.22 -14.64 -24.31
C THR A 357 22.75 -15.02 -24.21
N THR A 358 22.15 -15.48 -25.33
CA THR A 358 20.80 -16.04 -25.33
C THR A 358 20.66 -17.20 -24.33
N SER A 359 21.71 -17.99 -24.10
CA SER A 359 21.69 -19.06 -23.10
C SER A 359 21.53 -18.52 -21.67
N ASP A 360 22.14 -17.39 -21.35
CA ASP A 360 22.00 -16.73 -20.05
C ASP A 360 20.58 -16.14 -19.86
N TRP A 361 19.99 -15.59 -20.92
CA TRP A 361 18.59 -15.14 -20.87
C TRP A 361 17.61 -16.31 -20.70
N VAL A 362 17.91 -17.48 -21.28
CA VAL A 362 17.13 -18.70 -21.05
C VAL A 362 17.21 -19.11 -19.58
N GLU A 363 18.34 -18.92 -18.90
CA GLU A 363 18.47 -19.17 -17.45
C GLU A 363 17.53 -18.24 -16.65
N VAL A 364 17.49 -16.93 -16.95
CA VAL A 364 16.52 -15.98 -16.37
C VAL A 364 15.09 -16.47 -16.60
N GLY A 365 14.79 -16.96 -17.82
CA GLY A 365 13.48 -17.51 -18.17
C GLY A 365 13.12 -18.79 -17.40
N LYS A 366 14.10 -19.67 -17.08
CA LYS A 366 13.88 -20.83 -16.24
C LYS A 366 13.57 -20.44 -14.80
N GLN A 367 14.31 -19.49 -14.24
CA GLN A 367 14.06 -18.97 -12.89
C GLN A 367 12.64 -18.39 -12.80
N LEU A 368 12.22 -17.57 -13.77
CA LEU A 368 10.86 -17.06 -13.84
C LEU A 368 9.80 -18.18 -13.93
N GLN A 369 10.06 -19.22 -14.69
CA GLN A 369 9.17 -20.39 -14.75
C GLN A 369 9.02 -21.07 -13.39
N PHE A 370 10.09 -21.16 -12.58
CA PHE A 370 10.01 -21.69 -11.22
C PHE A 370 9.17 -20.77 -10.32
N SER A 371 9.36 -19.45 -10.36
CA SER A 371 8.56 -18.49 -9.62
C SER A 371 7.07 -18.60 -9.95
N ARG A 372 6.72 -18.77 -11.23
CA ARG A 372 5.34 -18.98 -11.68
C ARG A 372 4.77 -20.34 -11.31
N ARG A 373 5.60 -21.41 -11.39
CA ARG A 373 5.18 -22.78 -11.11
C ARG A 373 4.91 -23.06 -9.64
N TYR A 374 5.72 -22.47 -8.76
CA TYR A 374 5.66 -22.73 -7.32
C TYR A 374 4.93 -21.64 -6.55
N THR A 375 4.13 -20.84 -7.23
CA THR A 375 3.28 -19.87 -6.55
C THR A 375 2.02 -20.53 -6.00
N GLU A 376 2.06 -20.96 -4.78
CA GLU A 376 0.93 -21.64 -4.14
C GLU A 376 -0.21 -20.66 -3.77
N ASN A 377 0.08 -19.36 -3.67
CA ASN A 377 -0.90 -18.29 -3.33
C ASN A 377 -1.49 -17.60 -4.55
N LYS A 378 -1.26 -18.09 -5.76
CA LYS A 378 -1.63 -17.40 -7.02
C LYS A 378 -1.08 -15.97 -7.11
N ALA A 379 0.02 -15.71 -6.42
CA ALA A 379 0.68 -14.40 -6.33
C ALA A 379 2.15 -14.50 -6.79
N PRO A 380 2.41 -14.87 -8.07
CA PRO A 380 3.77 -14.97 -8.57
C PRO A 380 4.46 -13.61 -8.54
N GLY A 381 5.77 -13.61 -8.33
CA GLY A 381 6.56 -12.39 -8.38
C GLY A 381 8.05 -12.67 -8.57
N SER A 382 8.66 -11.76 -9.30
CA SER A 382 10.11 -11.74 -9.57
C SER A 382 10.59 -10.30 -9.46
N ILE A 383 11.65 -10.09 -8.66
CA ILE A 383 12.30 -8.81 -8.50
C ILE A 383 13.76 -8.97 -8.91
N TYR A 384 14.19 -8.24 -9.91
CA TYR A 384 15.51 -8.42 -10.52
C TYR A 384 16.54 -7.45 -9.92
N TYR A 385 17.64 -7.99 -9.41
CA TYR A 385 18.79 -7.24 -8.97
C TYR A 385 19.85 -7.25 -10.09
N SER A 386 20.02 -6.16 -10.90
CA SER A 386 19.40 -4.88 -10.64
C SER A 386 18.98 -4.17 -11.95
N ALA A 387 18.43 -2.99 -11.84
CA ALA A 387 17.89 -2.23 -12.96
C ALA A 387 18.92 -1.99 -14.07
N CYS A 388 20.21 -1.73 -13.74
CA CYS A 388 21.28 -1.52 -14.73
C CYS A 388 21.58 -2.76 -15.60
N ASP A 389 21.12 -3.93 -15.21
CA ASP A 389 21.26 -5.17 -15.96
C ASP A 389 20.04 -5.46 -16.85
N ILE A 390 19.02 -4.60 -16.85
CA ILE A 390 17.81 -4.70 -17.69
C ILE A 390 17.80 -3.62 -18.77
N ASP A 391 18.26 -2.43 -18.43
CA ASP A 391 18.12 -1.19 -19.21
C ASP A 391 19.09 -1.03 -20.38
N GLY A 392 20.00 -1.97 -20.57
CA GLY A 392 21.01 -1.91 -21.60
C GLY A 392 22.30 -1.13 -21.25
N LYS A 393 22.44 -0.61 -20.03
CA LYS A 393 23.68 0.07 -19.58
C LYS A 393 24.83 -0.92 -19.34
N LYS A 394 24.54 -2.02 -18.63
CA LYS A 394 25.51 -3.10 -18.38
C LYS A 394 25.22 -4.34 -19.22
N VAL A 395 23.95 -4.62 -19.45
CA VAL A 395 23.45 -5.76 -20.23
C VAL A 395 22.45 -5.23 -21.26
N SER A 396 22.67 -5.52 -22.53
CA SER A 396 21.76 -5.09 -23.60
C SER A 396 20.82 -6.21 -24.02
N GLY A 397 19.54 -5.85 -24.31
CA GLY A 397 18.55 -6.73 -24.93
C GLY A 397 17.72 -7.58 -23.99
N LEU A 398 18.01 -7.66 -22.69
CA LEU A 398 17.25 -8.49 -21.75
C LEU A 398 15.80 -7.98 -21.59
N GLY A 399 15.59 -6.67 -21.46
CA GLY A 399 14.26 -6.08 -21.31
C GLY A 399 13.35 -6.40 -22.50
N GLU A 400 13.82 -6.22 -23.73
CA GLU A 400 13.10 -6.58 -24.94
C GLU A 400 12.84 -8.09 -25.04
N TRP A 401 13.83 -8.91 -24.67
CA TRP A 401 13.64 -10.36 -24.63
C TRP A 401 12.58 -10.78 -23.60
N LEU A 402 12.57 -10.18 -22.42
CA LEU A 402 11.53 -10.42 -21.41
C LEU A 402 10.16 -10.06 -21.94
N LYS A 403 10.00 -8.87 -22.55
CA LYS A 403 8.75 -8.43 -23.16
C LYS A 403 8.25 -9.42 -24.21
N THR A 404 9.10 -9.78 -25.14
CA THR A 404 8.73 -10.64 -26.27
C THR A 404 8.43 -12.08 -25.85
N ASN A 405 9.17 -12.62 -24.84
CA ASN A 405 9.13 -14.05 -24.53
C ASN A 405 8.43 -14.40 -23.22
N LYS A 406 8.31 -13.45 -22.27
CA LYS A 406 7.85 -13.72 -20.89
C LYS A 406 6.76 -12.77 -20.42
N TYR A 407 6.87 -11.49 -20.72
CA TYR A 407 6.00 -10.41 -20.25
C TYR A 407 5.23 -9.79 -21.41
N GLN A 408 4.65 -10.64 -22.26
CA GLN A 408 4.00 -10.22 -23.52
C GLN A 408 2.81 -9.27 -23.30
N HIS A 409 2.15 -9.34 -22.14
CA HIS A 409 1.08 -8.45 -21.74
C HIS A 409 1.37 -7.76 -20.42
N PRO A 410 0.79 -6.58 -20.14
CA PRO A 410 0.80 -5.99 -18.82
C PRO A 410 0.24 -6.94 -17.77
N ALA A 411 0.64 -6.78 -16.52
CA ALA A 411 0.10 -7.53 -15.39
C ALA A 411 -0.09 -6.58 -14.19
N LEU A 412 -1.09 -6.87 -13.38
CA LEU A 412 -1.33 -6.21 -12.10
C LEU A 412 -0.45 -6.84 -11.03
N THR A 413 -0.15 -6.09 -9.99
CA THR A 413 0.45 -6.68 -8.79
C THR A 413 -0.57 -7.57 -8.06
N PRO A 414 -0.15 -8.66 -7.40
CA PRO A 414 -1.05 -9.54 -6.66
C PRO A 414 -1.78 -8.80 -5.54
N ALA A 415 -3.07 -9.14 -5.35
CA ALA A 415 -3.88 -8.54 -4.30
C ALA A 415 -3.47 -9.05 -2.92
N ILE A 416 -3.24 -8.16 -1.97
CA ILE A 416 -2.95 -8.46 -0.56
C ILE A 416 -4.28 -8.62 0.18
N VAL A 417 -4.79 -9.85 0.20
CA VAL A 417 -6.15 -10.16 0.64
C VAL A 417 -6.36 -10.20 2.16
N TRP A 418 -5.28 -10.24 2.95
CA TRP A 418 -5.38 -10.26 4.42
C TRP A 418 -5.46 -8.86 5.05
N LYS A 419 -5.15 -7.80 4.29
CA LYS A 419 -5.34 -6.44 4.77
C LYS A 419 -6.81 -6.05 4.69
N ASP A 420 -7.28 -5.42 5.74
CA ASP A 420 -8.64 -4.93 5.85
C ASP A 420 -8.72 -3.51 5.27
N VAL A 421 -9.32 -3.39 4.07
CA VAL A 421 -9.44 -2.13 3.32
C VAL A 421 -10.91 -1.85 2.99
N PHE A 422 -11.26 -0.56 2.88
CA PHE A 422 -12.60 -0.18 2.45
C PHE A 422 -12.84 -0.56 0.98
N PRO A 423 -14.03 -1.10 0.64
CA PRO A 423 -14.38 -1.37 -0.74
C PRO A 423 -14.72 -0.07 -1.48
N HIS A 424 -14.30 0.01 -2.75
CA HIS A 424 -14.66 1.10 -3.65
C HIS A 424 -15.87 0.73 -4.52
N GLN A 425 -16.60 1.73 -4.96
CA GLN A 425 -17.60 1.60 -6.02
C GLN A 425 -16.88 1.65 -7.39
N ARG A 426 -17.60 1.39 -8.48
CA ARG A 426 -17.07 1.59 -9.83
C ARG A 426 -16.84 3.07 -10.13
N VAL A 427 -15.97 3.39 -11.08
CA VAL A 427 -15.72 4.78 -11.52
C VAL A 427 -17.01 5.44 -12.00
N ARG A 428 -17.10 6.76 -11.85
CA ARG A 428 -18.23 7.59 -12.28
C ARG A 428 -17.83 8.45 -13.47
N HIS A 429 -18.82 8.84 -14.29
CA HIS A 429 -18.67 9.76 -15.42
C HIS A 429 -17.53 9.35 -16.38
N LEU A 430 -17.49 8.06 -16.76
CA LEU A 430 -16.52 7.58 -17.74
C LEU A 430 -16.87 8.14 -19.13
N VAL A 431 -16.01 9.01 -19.64
CA VAL A 431 -16.18 9.69 -20.92
C VAL A 431 -14.98 9.39 -21.83
N LEU A 432 -15.28 9.10 -23.11
CA LEU A 432 -14.30 9.07 -24.19
C LEU A 432 -14.42 10.37 -25.00
N ASP A 433 -13.39 11.23 -24.91
CA ASP A 433 -13.28 12.44 -25.73
C ASP A 433 -12.07 12.34 -26.66
N GLY A 434 -12.34 12.17 -27.95
CA GLY A 434 -11.31 11.96 -28.95
C GLY A 434 -10.45 10.72 -28.66
N THR A 435 -9.22 10.92 -28.22
CA THR A 435 -8.25 9.86 -27.90
C THR A 435 -8.01 9.69 -26.40
N THR A 436 -8.84 10.32 -25.55
CA THR A 436 -8.63 10.33 -24.11
C THR A 436 -9.87 9.83 -23.36
N LEU A 437 -9.67 8.84 -22.51
CA LEU A 437 -10.64 8.45 -21.50
C LEU A 437 -10.45 9.34 -20.26
N SER A 438 -11.55 9.76 -19.63
CA SER A 438 -11.55 10.47 -18.37
C SER A 438 -12.74 10.03 -17.50
N TRP A 439 -12.59 10.17 -16.17
CA TRP A 439 -13.59 9.79 -15.17
C TRP A 439 -13.42 10.63 -13.90
N ASP A 440 -14.33 10.48 -12.93
CA ASP A 440 -14.19 11.16 -11.64
C ASP A 440 -13.01 10.61 -10.86
N GLU A 441 -12.27 11.51 -10.20
CA GLU A 441 -11.12 11.15 -9.36
C GLU A 441 -11.57 10.51 -8.04
N GLU A 442 -10.92 9.41 -7.67
CA GLU A 442 -11.02 8.76 -6.37
C GLU A 442 -9.67 8.84 -5.66
N MET A 443 -9.68 9.07 -4.35
CA MET A 443 -8.43 9.23 -3.58
C MET A 443 -7.77 7.88 -3.26
N ASN A 444 -6.44 7.87 -3.21
CA ASN A 444 -5.62 6.72 -2.80
C ASN A 444 -5.85 5.43 -3.61
N VAL A 445 -6.18 5.56 -4.88
CA VAL A 445 -6.40 4.43 -5.79
C VAL A 445 -5.57 4.55 -7.05
N ARG A 446 -5.54 3.47 -7.79
CA ARG A 446 -5.09 3.37 -9.18
C ARG A 446 -6.29 2.96 -10.04
N TYR A 447 -6.09 2.96 -11.33
CA TYR A 447 -7.12 2.48 -12.26
C TYR A 447 -6.51 1.51 -13.26
N THR A 448 -7.28 0.50 -13.63
CA THR A 448 -6.98 -0.39 -14.75
C THR A 448 -7.84 -0.01 -15.95
N VAL A 449 -7.23 0.02 -17.13
CA VAL A 449 -7.89 0.36 -18.36
C VAL A 449 -7.82 -0.82 -19.33
N TYR A 450 -8.99 -1.17 -19.90
CA TYR A 450 -9.16 -2.29 -20.80
C TYR A 450 -9.71 -1.81 -22.13
N ALA A 451 -9.18 -2.37 -23.23
CA ALA A 451 -9.73 -2.23 -24.59
C ALA A 451 -10.37 -3.55 -25.03
N ILE A 452 -11.67 -3.57 -25.16
CA ILE A 452 -12.47 -4.75 -25.48
C ILE A 452 -12.97 -4.59 -26.94
N PRO A 453 -12.72 -5.57 -27.84
CA PRO A 453 -13.25 -5.49 -29.22
C PRO A 453 -14.78 -5.32 -29.22
N ASP A 454 -15.30 -4.50 -30.12
CA ASP A 454 -16.74 -4.17 -30.18
C ASP A 454 -17.63 -5.39 -30.45
N ASP A 455 -17.09 -6.47 -31.03
CA ASP A 455 -17.79 -7.74 -31.26
C ASP A 455 -17.75 -8.68 -30.02
N VAL A 456 -17.11 -8.28 -28.93
CA VAL A 456 -17.05 -9.03 -27.65
C VAL A 456 -17.99 -8.38 -26.62
N ALA A 457 -18.95 -9.15 -26.13
CA ALA A 457 -19.85 -8.67 -25.07
C ALA A 457 -19.12 -8.51 -23.72
N ASN A 458 -19.52 -7.52 -22.89
CA ASN A 458 -18.93 -7.20 -21.60
C ASN A 458 -18.82 -8.44 -20.69
N GLU A 459 -19.87 -9.29 -20.65
CA GLU A 459 -19.91 -10.51 -19.84
C GLU A 459 -18.90 -11.56 -20.34
N THR A 460 -18.64 -11.61 -21.65
CA THR A 460 -17.64 -12.52 -22.25
C THR A 460 -16.22 -12.06 -21.96
N ALA A 461 -16.01 -10.75 -21.80
CA ALA A 461 -14.72 -10.19 -21.43
C ALA A 461 -14.33 -10.45 -19.96
N CYS A 462 -15.25 -10.96 -19.13
CA CYS A 462 -15.00 -11.24 -17.72
C CYS A 462 -14.35 -12.60 -17.49
N SER A 463 -13.46 -12.66 -16.48
CA SER A 463 -12.80 -13.89 -16.04
C SER A 463 -13.65 -14.64 -15.01
N SER A 464 -13.89 -15.94 -15.25
CA SER A 464 -14.57 -16.81 -14.29
C SER A 464 -13.71 -17.25 -13.11
N THR A 465 -12.38 -17.19 -13.25
CA THR A 465 -11.43 -17.75 -12.27
C THR A 465 -10.83 -16.73 -11.32
N MET A 466 -10.69 -15.48 -11.75
CA MET A 466 -10.01 -14.41 -10.98
C MET A 466 -10.94 -13.23 -10.66
N GLY A 467 -12.17 -13.21 -11.17
CA GLY A 467 -13.04 -12.05 -11.16
C GLY A 467 -12.52 -10.89 -12.03
N GLY A 468 -13.40 -9.97 -12.39
CA GLY A 468 -13.06 -8.81 -13.24
C GLY A 468 -12.77 -9.18 -14.70
N ILE A 469 -12.21 -8.23 -15.47
CA ILE A 469 -11.98 -8.36 -16.91
C ILE A 469 -10.75 -9.22 -17.21
N LEU A 470 -10.78 -9.96 -18.32
CA LEU A 470 -9.66 -10.79 -18.79
C LEU A 470 -8.40 -9.94 -19.08
N THR A 471 -7.24 -10.50 -18.75
CA THR A 471 -5.94 -9.86 -18.99
C THR A 471 -5.69 -9.55 -20.45
N ASP A 472 -6.27 -10.32 -21.37
CA ASP A 472 -6.12 -10.14 -22.80
C ASP A 472 -6.51 -8.72 -23.27
N TYR A 473 -7.37 -8.05 -22.52
CA TYR A 473 -7.87 -6.71 -22.81
C TYR A 473 -7.19 -5.60 -22.00
N LEU A 474 -6.32 -5.93 -21.04
CA LEU A 474 -5.62 -4.95 -20.22
C LEU A 474 -4.62 -4.14 -21.05
N ILE A 475 -4.83 -2.82 -21.17
CA ILE A 475 -3.94 -1.94 -21.92
C ILE A 475 -3.11 -0.99 -21.02
N GLY A 476 -3.51 -0.78 -19.77
CA GLY A 476 -2.75 0.07 -18.89
C GLY A 476 -3.22 0.07 -17.43
N THR A 477 -2.35 0.60 -16.59
CA THR A 477 -2.62 0.98 -15.19
C THR A 477 -2.17 2.42 -15.03
N VAL A 478 -2.99 3.26 -14.39
CA VAL A 478 -2.68 4.67 -14.15
C VAL A 478 -3.05 5.09 -12.73
N TYR A 479 -2.40 6.15 -12.23
CA TYR A 479 -2.68 6.80 -10.95
C TYR A 479 -3.52 8.08 -11.09
N THR A 480 -3.79 8.47 -12.35
CA THR A 480 -4.61 9.64 -12.69
C THR A 480 -5.98 9.20 -13.18
N ASN A 481 -6.96 10.08 -13.11
CA ASN A 481 -8.33 9.87 -13.59
C ASN A 481 -8.49 10.09 -15.12
N SER A 482 -7.41 9.88 -15.86
CA SER A 482 -7.41 9.97 -17.33
C SER A 482 -6.40 9.03 -17.97
N PHE A 483 -6.68 8.60 -19.20
CA PHE A 483 -5.82 7.70 -19.97
C PHE A 483 -5.84 8.06 -21.45
N ALA A 484 -4.66 8.28 -22.05
CA ALA A 484 -4.50 8.45 -23.47
C ALA A 484 -4.54 7.08 -24.17
N ILE A 485 -5.48 6.87 -25.06
CA ILE A 485 -5.67 5.59 -25.77
C ILE A 485 -4.55 5.44 -26.81
N PRO A 486 -3.81 4.32 -26.81
CA PRO A 486 -2.86 4.01 -27.86
C PRO A 486 -3.53 3.91 -29.25
N GLU A 487 -2.80 4.31 -30.31
CA GLU A 487 -3.33 4.43 -31.66
C GLU A 487 -3.99 3.15 -32.17
N GLU A 488 -3.46 1.99 -31.82
CA GLU A 488 -3.97 0.67 -32.20
C GLU A 488 -5.36 0.34 -31.64
N PHE A 489 -5.84 1.07 -30.62
CA PHE A 489 -7.16 0.86 -29.99
C PHE A 489 -8.17 1.97 -30.30
N LEU A 490 -7.87 2.93 -31.18
CA LEU A 490 -8.75 4.06 -31.50
C LEU A 490 -9.98 3.69 -32.29
N SER A 491 -10.07 2.48 -32.86
CA SER A 491 -11.23 2.02 -33.62
C SER A 491 -11.50 0.54 -33.42
N GLY A 492 -12.77 0.16 -33.33
CA GLY A 492 -13.19 -1.23 -33.17
C GLY A 492 -13.11 -1.74 -31.74
N TYR A 493 -13.03 -0.84 -30.76
CA TYR A 493 -12.97 -1.15 -29.34
C TYR A 493 -13.87 -0.22 -28.53
N HIS A 494 -14.50 -0.79 -27.53
CA HIS A 494 -15.03 -0.06 -26.38
C HIS A 494 -14.12 -0.30 -25.17
N PHE A 495 -14.24 0.54 -24.15
CA PHE A 495 -13.30 0.54 -23.04
C PHE A 495 -14.00 0.26 -21.72
N ALA A 496 -13.23 -0.33 -20.78
CA ALA A 496 -13.63 -0.46 -19.40
C ALA A 496 -12.56 0.12 -18.49
N VAL A 497 -13.00 0.73 -17.39
CA VAL A 497 -12.13 1.24 -16.33
C VAL A 497 -12.60 0.66 -15.00
N CYS A 498 -11.65 0.09 -14.23
CA CYS A 498 -11.90 -0.36 -12.88
C CYS A 498 -11.05 0.45 -11.90
N ILE A 499 -11.57 0.70 -10.69
CA ILE A 499 -10.75 1.11 -9.57
C ILE A 499 -9.87 -0.08 -9.17
N LEU A 500 -8.59 0.18 -8.93
CA LEU A 500 -7.60 -0.74 -8.40
C LEU A 500 -7.04 -0.13 -7.12
N ASP A 501 -7.38 -0.65 -5.95
CA ASP A 501 -6.84 -0.11 -4.71
C ASP A 501 -5.32 -0.35 -4.57
N ARG A 502 -4.71 0.27 -3.57
CA ARG A 502 -3.27 0.13 -3.31
C ARG A 502 -2.87 -1.30 -2.92
N MET A 503 -3.82 -2.09 -2.40
CA MET A 503 -3.60 -3.50 -2.06
C MET A 503 -3.77 -4.43 -3.26
N GLY A 504 -4.10 -3.90 -4.44
CA GLY A 504 -4.27 -4.65 -5.67
C GLY A 504 -5.64 -5.30 -5.83
N ASN A 505 -6.65 -4.93 -5.03
CA ASN A 505 -8.02 -5.36 -5.29
C ASN A 505 -8.61 -4.53 -6.42
N GLU A 506 -9.17 -5.20 -7.42
CA GLU A 506 -9.83 -4.58 -8.56
C GLU A 506 -11.35 -4.64 -8.34
N TYR A 507 -12.01 -3.50 -8.54
CA TYR A 507 -13.43 -3.35 -8.29
C TYR A 507 -14.24 -3.41 -9.59
N GLU A 508 -15.57 -3.27 -9.48
CA GLU A 508 -16.51 -3.41 -10.59
C GLU A 508 -16.17 -2.45 -11.74
N PRO A 509 -16.14 -2.93 -13.02
CA PRO A 509 -15.87 -2.08 -14.17
C PRO A 509 -17.01 -1.11 -14.50
N ARG A 510 -16.64 0.04 -15.04
CA ARG A 510 -17.51 0.90 -15.82
C ARG A 510 -17.09 0.79 -17.29
N TYR A 511 -18.07 0.64 -18.18
CA TYR A 511 -17.83 0.53 -19.62
C TYR A 511 -18.25 1.80 -20.35
N THR A 512 -17.57 2.14 -21.44
CA THR A 512 -17.95 3.29 -22.29
C THR A 512 -19.26 3.08 -23.05
N ASN A 513 -19.71 1.84 -23.17
CA ASN A 513 -21.01 1.47 -23.78
C ASN A 513 -22.11 1.23 -22.73
N ASP A 514 -21.85 1.50 -21.43
CA ASP A 514 -22.91 1.52 -20.41
C ASP A 514 -23.87 2.70 -20.65
N ILE A 515 -25.14 2.49 -20.31
CA ILE A 515 -26.09 3.60 -20.21
C ILE A 515 -25.80 4.30 -18.88
N GLU A 516 -25.26 5.50 -18.95
CA GLU A 516 -25.00 6.29 -17.75
C GLU A 516 -26.33 6.77 -17.15
N LYS A 517 -26.47 6.54 -15.84
CA LYS A 517 -27.57 7.05 -15.03
C LYS A 517 -27.03 8.16 -14.14
N GLU A 518 -27.90 9.08 -13.78
CA GLU A 518 -27.61 10.03 -12.70
C GLU A 518 -27.29 9.25 -11.39
N TYR A 519 -26.62 9.89 -10.47
CA TYR A 519 -26.29 9.30 -9.17
C TYR A 519 -27.18 9.89 -8.08
N ALA A 520 -27.63 9.05 -7.16
CA ALA A 520 -28.22 9.53 -5.93
C ALA A 520 -27.22 10.43 -5.19
N PRO A 521 -27.67 11.44 -4.41
CA PRO A 521 -26.76 12.31 -3.68
C PRO A 521 -25.88 11.52 -2.72
N LYS A 522 -24.57 11.83 -2.72
CA LYS A 522 -23.61 11.15 -1.81
C LYS A 522 -23.92 11.52 -0.36
N PRO A 523 -24.23 10.56 0.54
CA PRO A 523 -24.52 10.86 1.93
C PRO A 523 -23.32 11.46 2.65
N ILE A 524 -23.55 12.49 3.47
CA ILE A 524 -22.53 13.12 4.31
C ILE A 524 -22.77 12.66 5.75
N LEU A 525 -21.83 11.92 6.31
CA LEU A 525 -21.88 11.46 7.69
C LEU A 525 -21.64 12.64 8.64
N ILE A 526 -22.50 12.83 9.65
CA ILE A 526 -22.39 13.89 10.63
C ILE A 526 -21.76 13.35 11.92
N TRP A 527 -22.38 12.32 12.52
CA TRP A 527 -21.98 11.77 13.81
C TRP A 527 -22.06 10.23 13.79
N PRO A 528 -21.15 9.50 14.46
CA PRO A 528 -19.98 10.01 15.21
C PRO A 528 -18.85 10.54 14.32
N ASP A 529 -17.95 11.32 14.93
CA ASP A 529 -16.67 11.66 14.29
C ASP A 529 -15.84 10.40 14.10
N ASP A 530 -14.99 10.38 13.08
CA ASP A 530 -14.12 9.23 12.80
C ASP A 530 -13.18 8.95 13.99
N LYS A 531 -13.02 7.66 14.33
CA LYS A 531 -12.22 7.17 15.46
C LYS A 531 -12.72 7.57 16.86
N ALA A 532 -13.95 8.06 17.00
CA ALA A 532 -14.52 8.41 18.29
C ALA A 532 -14.75 7.17 19.18
N VAL A 533 -14.75 7.33 20.51
CA VAL A 533 -14.92 6.23 21.49
C VAL A 533 -16.20 6.43 22.26
N PHE A 534 -17.04 5.40 22.34
CA PHE A 534 -18.37 5.45 22.97
C PHE A 534 -18.66 4.22 23.82
N ARG A 535 -19.63 4.35 24.73
CA ARG A 535 -20.37 3.20 25.29
C ARG A 535 -21.36 2.66 24.25
N PRO A 536 -21.84 1.41 24.39
CA PRO A 536 -22.91 0.88 23.55
C PRO A 536 -24.12 1.82 23.50
N GLY A 537 -24.79 1.91 22.34
CA GLY A 537 -25.94 2.79 22.14
C GLY A 537 -25.60 4.07 21.37
N VAL A 538 -24.67 3.98 20.42
CA VAL A 538 -24.24 5.11 19.57
C VAL A 538 -25.36 5.52 18.62
N GLU A 539 -25.57 6.82 18.47
CA GLU A 539 -26.40 7.37 17.39
C GLU A 539 -25.55 7.59 16.13
N LEU A 540 -26.06 7.14 14.98
CA LEU A 540 -25.47 7.34 13.67
C LEU A 540 -26.30 8.41 12.95
N VAL A 541 -25.65 9.51 12.57
CA VAL A 541 -26.32 10.68 12.00
C VAL A 541 -25.69 11.05 10.68
N TRP A 542 -26.52 11.31 9.66
CA TRP A 542 -26.08 11.77 8.34
C TRP A 542 -27.02 12.84 7.78
N GLU A 543 -26.53 13.64 6.86
CA GLU A 543 -27.28 14.73 6.23
C GLU A 543 -28.41 14.17 5.34
N ALA A 544 -29.61 14.75 5.46
CA ALA A 544 -30.73 14.44 4.59
C ALA A 544 -30.53 15.09 3.22
N SER A 545 -30.98 14.44 2.16
CA SER A 545 -31.06 15.02 0.82
C SER A 545 -32.50 14.88 0.29
N GLU A 546 -33.05 15.95 -0.25
CA GLU A 546 -34.37 15.97 -0.89
C GLU A 546 -34.41 15.08 -2.15
N ASP A 547 -33.25 14.83 -2.77
CA ASP A 547 -33.10 14.04 -3.99
C ASP A 547 -32.84 12.54 -3.73
N ALA A 548 -32.90 12.08 -2.47
CA ALA A 548 -32.78 10.68 -2.10
C ALA A 548 -34.13 10.09 -1.67
N ASP A 549 -34.50 8.96 -2.27
CA ASP A 549 -35.73 8.21 -1.93
C ASP A 549 -35.57 7.37 -0.65
N GLY A 550 -34.34 7.02 -0.30
CA GLY A 550 -34.07 6.21 0.88
C GLY A 550 -32.58 6.02 1.16
N TYR A 551 -32.33 5.51 2.37
CA TYR A 551 -30.98 5.24 2.84
C TYR A 551 -30.86 3.82 3.40
N THR A 552 -29.67 3.23 3.25
CA THR A 552 -29.29 1.98 3.93
C THR A 552 -28.03 2.27 4.75
N VAL A 553 -28.12 2.00 6.05
CA VAL A 553 -26.97 2.13 6.97
C VAL A 553 -26.41 0.75 7.24
N GLU A 554 -25.11 0.60 7.14
CA GLU A 554 -24.38 -0.61 7.45
C GLU A 554 -23.34 -0.33 8.52
N VAL A 555 -23.24 -1.23 9.51
CA VAL A 555 -22.16 -1.24 10.52
C VAL A 555 -21.50 -2.60 10.51
N SER A 556 -20.18 -2.62 10.50
CA SER A 556 -19.36 -3.82 10.37
C SER A 556 -18.21 -3.83 11.37
N ARG A 557 -17.74 -5.03 11.76
CA ARG A 557 -16.49 -5.20 12.52
C ARG A 557 -15.23 -5.12 11.67
N ASN A 558 -15.36 -5.07 10.35
CA ASN A 558 -14.23 -4.91 9.43
C ASN A 558 -14.51 -3.87 8.35
N ARG A 559 -13.43 -3.27 7.80
CA ARG A 559 -13.50 -2.24 6.76
C ARG A 559 -14.11 -2.74 5.46
N ARG A 560 -14.05 -4.05 5.17
CA ARG A 560 -14.62 -4.67 3.97
C ARG A 560 -16.14 -4.79 4.00
N PHE A 561 -16.78 -4.50 5.13
CA PHE A 561 -18.22 -4.68 5.32
C PHE A 561 -18.70 -6.12 5.04
N THR A 562 -17.86 -7.11 5.37
CA THR A 562 -18.18 -8.55 5.24
C THR A 562 -18.61 -9.19 6.57
N ASP A 563 -18.37 -8.51 7.70
CA ASP A 563 -18.82 -8.90 9.04
C ASP A 563 -19.80 -7.86 9.59
N LEU A 564 -20.99 -7.80 8.95
CA LEU A 564 -22.03 -6.84 9.29
C LEU A 564 -22.68 -7.18 10.63
N VAL A 565 -22.74 -6.20 11.54
CA VAL A 565 -23.43 -6.28 12.83
C VAL A 565 -24.76 -5.56 12.81
N LEU A 566 -24.94 -4.63 11.88
CA LEU A 566 -26.18 -3.90 11.66
C LEU A 566 -26.34 -3.60 10.17
N THR A 567 -27.54 -3.84 9.67
CA THR A 567 -28.02 -3.30 8.39
C THR A 567 -29.43 -2.78 8.63
N ALA A 568 -29.63 -1.50 8.37
CA ALA A 568 -30.92 -0.85 8.54
C ALA A 568 -31.28 -0.04 7.29
N SER A 569 -32.45 -0.27 6.73
CA SER A 569 -32.95 0.43 5.56
C SER A 569 -34.04 1.42 5.93
N SER A 570 -33.90 2.63 5.45
CA SER A 570 -34.82 3.76 5.32
C SER A 570 -35.56 4.33 6.53
N GLY A 571 -35.70 5.65 6.52
CA GLY A 571 -36.83 6.37 7.03
C GLY A 571 -36.88 6.74 8.51
N TRP A 572 -35.77 6.71 9.23
CA TRP A 572 -35.74 7.36 10.54
C TRP A 572 -35.40 8.83 10.39
N TYR A 573 -36.44 9.63 10.50
CA TYR A 573 -36.39 11.06 10.37
C TYR A 573 -36.47 11.69 11.76
N ALA A 574 -35.47 12.42 12.16
CA ALA A 574 -35.46 13.06 13.47
C ALA A 574 -35.57 14.59 13.37
N GLU A 575 -34.93 15.19 12.39
CA GLU A 575 -34.88 16.62 12.17
C GLU A 575 -35.03 16.96 10.68
N PRO A 576 -35.39 18.18 10.31
CA PRO A 576 -35.67 18.54 8.91
C PRO A 576 -34.52 18.33 7.93
N ASP A 577 -33.28 18.26 8.40
CA ASP A 577 -32.07 18.27 7.59
C ASP A 577 -31.12 17.09 7.81
N HIS A 578 -31.49 16.11 8.70
CA HIS A 578 -30.66 14.93 8.95
C HIS A 578 -31.44 13.71 9.41
N PHE A 579 -30.84 12.53 9.25
CA PHE A 579 -31.35 11.26 9.73
C PHE A 579 -30.56 10.75 10.93
N ILE A 580 -31.24 10.12 11.87
CA ILE A 580 -30.64 9.50 13.06
C ILE A 580 -31.05 8.02 13.13
N LEU A 581 -30.06 7.16 13.35
CA LEU A 581 -30.28 5.76 13.69
C LEU A 581 -29.64 5.48 15.06
N THR A 582 -30.46 5.16 16.05
CA THR A 582 -29.95 4.72 17.37
C THR A 582 -29.61 3.24 17.32
N THR A 583 -28.38 2.89 17.65
CA THR A 583 -27.95 1.49 17.69
C THR A 583 -28.41 0.81 18.98
N PRO A 584 -28.74 -0.51 18.95
CA PRO A 584 -29.19 -1.20 20.15
C PRO A 584 -28.10 -1.27 21.23
N ASN A 585 -28.47 -1.03 22.49
CA ASN A 585 -27.54 -1.02 23.63
C ASN A 585 -26.98 -2.41 24.02
N GLU A 586 -27.63 -3.51 23.60
CA GLU A 586 -27.47 -4.82 24.27
C GLU A 586 -26.56 -5.81 23.54
N THR A 587 -26.02 -5.48 22.36
CA THR A 587 -25.35 -6.47 21.48
C THR A 587 -23.97 -6.09 20.97
N TRP A 588 -23.40 -4.99 21.44
CA TRP A 588 -22.12 -4.51 20.94
C TRP A 588 -20.99 -4.93 21.86
N GLU A 589 -20.09 -5.78 21.36
CA GLU A 589 -18.85 -6.13 22.03
C GLU A 589 -17.87 -4.95 22.03
N GLU A 590 -16.91 -4.91 22.97
CA GLU A 590 -15.83 -3.92 22.91
C GLU A 590 -15.00 -4.13 21.63
N GLY A 591 -14.68 -3.05 20.93
CA GLY A 591 -13.91 -3.11 19.69
C GLY A 591 -14.19 -1.96 18.74
N ILE A 592 -13.50 -1.99 17.62
CA ILE A 592 -13.63 -1.00 16.56
C ILE A 592 -14.74 -1.46 15.60
N TYR A 593 -15.61 -0.51 15.23
CA TYR A 593 -16.68 -0.69 14.26
C TYR A 593 -16.53 0.33 13.14
N TYR A 594 -16.96 -0.06 11.95
CA TYR A 594 -16.96 0.77 10.75
C TYR A 594 -18.39 0.93 10.27
N TRP A 595 -18.76 2.13 9.83
CA TRP A 595 -20.10 2.38 9.35
C TRP A 595 -20.11 3.25 8.10
N ARG A 596 -21.16 3.06 7.30
CA ARG A 596 -21.39 3.80 6.07
C ARG A 596 -22.88 3.89 5.77
N VAL A 597 -23.24 4.83 4.89
CA VAL A 597 -24.60 5.04 4.44
C VAL A 597 -24.64 4.98 2.91
N THR A 598 -25.61 4.24 2.37
CA THR A 598 -25.92 4.22 0.94
C THR A 598 -27.19 5.00 0.72
N ALA A 599 -27.19 6.02 -0.15
CA ALA A 599 -28.38 6.69 -0.63
C ALA A 599 -28.87 6.03 -1.93
N SER A 600 -30.19 5.89 -2.06
CA SER A 600 -30.86 5.44 -3.27
C SER A 600 -31.86 6.49 -3.76
N ALA A 601 -32.02 6.61 -5.07
CA ALA A 601 -33.02 7.44 -5.72
C ALA A 601 -33.55 6.74 -6.96
N THR A 602 -34.80 7.01 -7.33
CA THR A 602 -35.50 6.38 -8.47
C THR A 602 -34.74 6.70 -9.75
N GLU A 603 -34.47 5.67 -10.58
CA GLU A 603 -33.73 5.74 -11.84
C GLU A 603 -32.26 6.15 -11.73
N CYS A 604 -31.76 6.42 -10.52
CA CYS A 604 -30.37 6.76 -10.26
C CYS A 604 -29.53 5.53 -9.85
N GLU A 605 -28.21 5.64 -9.98
CA GLU A 605 -27.29 4.73 -9.34
C GLU A 605 -27.12 5.13 -7.86
N ALA A 606 -27.04 4.13 -6.99
CA ALA A 606 -26.86 4.38 -5.56
C ALA A 606 -25.50 5.03 -5.26
N SER A 607 -25.47 5.92 -4.29
CA SER A 607 -24.25 6.56 -3.82
C SER A 607 -23.91 6.16 -2.40
N LEU A 608 -22.63 5.87 -2.17
CA LEU A 608 -22.07 5.45 -0.90
C LEU A 608 -21.35 6.62 -0.22
N SER A 609 -21.55 6.79 1.09
CA SER A 609 -20.78 7.75 1.88
C SER A 609 -19.32 7.32 1.99
N GLU A 610 -18.43 8.26 2.33
CA GLU A 610 -17.14 7.88 2.92
C GLU A 610 -17.41 7.14 4.24
N PRO A 611 -16.77 5.97 4.47
CA PRO A 611 -16.97 5.25 5.72
C PRO A 611 -16.25 5.95 6.86
N ARG A 612 -16.77 5.77 8.10
CA ARG A 612 -16.13 6.20 9.34
C ARG A 612 -16.00 5.03 10.30
N SER A 613 -15.12 5.18 11.28
CA SER A 613 -14.96 4.23 12.38
C SER A 613 -15.37 4.84 13.71
N PHE A 614 -15.73 3.98 14.67
CA PHE A 614 -15.88 4.31 16.08
C PHE A 614 -15.48 3.11 16.94
N THR A 615 -15.12 3.36 18.19
CA THR A 615 -14.76 2.31 19.14
C THR A 615 -15.83 2.21 20.21
N VAL A 616 -16.32 1.00 20.43
CA VAL A 616 -17.18 0.69 21.59
C VAL A 616 -16.30 0.25 22.75
N SER A 617 -16.42 0.93 23.89
CA SER A 617 -15.73 0.56 25.14
C SER A 617 -16.63 0.78 26.35
N TYR A 618 -16.79 -0.27 27.17
CA TYR A 618 -17.56 -0.18 28.42
C TYR A 618 -16.88 0.67 29.50
N SER A 619 -15.58 0.93 29.34
CA SER A 619 -14.80 1.79 30.23
C SER A 619 -14.81 3.27 29.81
N ALA A 620 -15.35 3.60 28.63
CA ALA A 620 -15.47 4.98 28.19
C ALA A 620 -16.28 5.78 29.24
N GLN A 621 -15.84 7.01 29.54
CA GLN A 621 -16.66 7.89 30.37
C GLN A 621 -17.96 8.20 29.62
N GLU A 622 -19.06 8.44 30.36
CA GLU A 622 -20.31 8.96 29.78
C GLU A 622 -20.07 10.42 29.34
N ASP A 623 -19.38 10.62 28.24
CA ASP A 623 -19.38 11.87 27.53
C ASP A 623 -20.60 11.83 26.62
N GLY A 624 -21.64 12.64 26.95
CA GLY A 624 -22.96 12.81 26.35
C GLY A 624 -23.26 11.97 25.09
N THR A 625 -24.09 10.96 25.25
CA THR A 625 -24.27 9.89 24.26
C THR A 625 -25.25 10.20 23.14
N GLY A 626 -25.62 11.45 22.92
CA GLY A 626 -26.55 11.79 21.86
C GLY A 626 -26.71 13.29 21.63
N MET A 627 -27.12 13.65 20.43
CA MET A 627 -27.53 15.03 20.13
C MET A 627 -28.69 15.53 21.02
N ALA A 628 -29.45 14.63 21.65
CA ALA A 628 -30.50 14.99 22.61
C ALA A 628 -29.97 15.67 23.88
N ASP A 629 -28.76 15.36 24.34
CA ASP A 629 -28.12 16.04 25.48
C ASP A 629 -27.46 17.38 25.11
N LEU A 630 -27.27 17.66 23.83
CA LEU A 630 -26.80 18.96 23.35
C LEU A 630 -27.88 20.05 23.40
N ALA A 631 -29.15 19.66 23.55
CA ALA A 631 -30.28 20.59 23.53
C ALA A 631 -30.65 21.20 24.89
N MET A 632 -30.06 20.76 26.01
CA MET A 632 -30.57 21.13 27.35
C MET A 632 -29.50 21.60 28.36
N SER A 633 -28.61 22.53 28.10
CA SER A 633 -28.02 23.41 29.15
C SER A 633 -26.74 24.14 28.77
N SER A 634 -26.77 25.10 27.90
CA SER A 634 -25.85 26.27 27.90
C SER A 634 -26.03 27.06 26.60
N PRO A 635 -25.66 28.33 26.53
CA PRO A 635 -25.90 29.12 25.31
C PRO A 635 -25.30 28.46 24.10
N GLU A 636 -26.14 28.21 23.09
CA GLU A 636 -25.73 27.64 21.79
C GLU A 636 -24.61 28.50 21.18
N ILE A 637 -23.68 27.86 20.44
CA ILE A 637 -22.78 28.60 19.57
C ILE A 637 -23.62 29.12 18.42
N GLU A 638 -23.95 30.41 18.46
CA GLU A 638 -24.63 31.07 17.33
C GLU A 638 -23.60 31.51 16.30
N VAL A 639 -23.72 30.97 15.09
CA VAL A 639 -22.95 31.39 13.93
C VAL A 639 -23.81 32.29 13.06
N THR A 640 -23.47 33.55 12.93
CA THR A 640 -24.16 34.53 12.09
C THR A 640 -23.28 34.95 10.93
N LEU A 641 -23.89 35.21 9.77
CA LEU A 641 -23.24 35.76 8.60
C LEU A 641 -23.80 37.11 8.31
N ASP A 642 -22.95 38.14 8.41
CA ASP A 642 -23.31 39.52 8.02
C ASP A 642 -22.39 39.95 6.86
N GLY A 643 -22.96 40.00 5.66
CA GLY A 643 -22.20 40.15 4.43
C GLY A 643 -21.20 39.02 4.26
N ASN A 644 -19.91 39.33 4.31
CA ASN A 644 -18.82 38.33 4.23
C ASN A 644 -18.10 38.11 5.56
N LYS A 645 -18.69 38.53 6.68
CA LYS A 645 -18.15 38.32 8.02
C LYS A 645 -18.96 37.26 8.76
N ILE A 646 -18.29 36.18 9.14
CA ILE A 646 -18.80 35.17 10.05
C ILE A 646 -18.56 35.67 11.45
N SER A 647 -19.60 35.72 12.30
CA SER A 647 -19.49 36.13 13.71
C SER A 647 -20.11 35.07 14.62
N LEU A 648 -19.52 34.87 15.78
CA LEU A 648 -19.97 33.95 16.81
C LEU A 648 -20.37 34.74 18.06
N ASN A 649 -21.29 34.18 18.82
CA ASN A 649 -21.70 34.73 20.13
C ASN A 649 -20.68 34.48 21.25
N GLN A 650 -19.59 33.74 20.98
CA GLN A 650 -18.51 33.43 21.92
C GLN A 650 -17.19 33.16 21.17
N ILE A 651 -16.07 33.22 21.88
CA ILE A 651 -14.75 32.87 21.33
C ILE A 651 -14.71 31.33 21.06
N ALA A 652 -14.34 30.96 19.84
CA ALA A 652 -14.15 29.59 19.45
C ALA A 652 -12.69 29.17 19.67
N ASP A 653 -12.49 27.92 20.13
CA ASP A 653 -11.15 27.31 20.20
C ASP A 653 -10.62 27.07 18.79
N ASP A 654 -11.47 26.58 17.89
CA ASP A 654 -11.16 26.36 16.48
C ASP A 654 -12.32 26.73 15.55
N ILE A 655 -12.00 27.39 14.45
CA ILE A 655 -12.90 27.59 13.31
C ILE A 655 -12.24 27.10 12.05
N CYS A 656 -12.76 25.99 11.51
CA CYS A 656 -12.31 25.45 10.23
C CYS A 656 -13.33 25.79 9.14
N ILE A 657 -12.86 26.27 8.01
CA ILE A 657 -13.71 26.65 6.87
C ILE A 657 -13.30 25.81 5.66
N TYR A 658 -14.26 25.08 5.11
CA TYR A 658 -14.06 24.18 3.99
C TYR A 658 -14.85 24.68 2.77
N ASN A 659 -14.36 24.40 1.56
CA ASN A 659 -15.20 24.51 0.36
C ASN A 659 -16.12 23.28 0.24
N MET A 660 -17.00 23.28 -0.78
CA MET A 660 -17.94 22.18 -1.02
C MET A 660 -17.26 20.87 -1.45
N LEU A 661 -15.97 20.89 -1.75
CA LEU A 661 -15.14 19.69 -2.04
C LEU A 661 -14.44 19.17 -0.78
N GLY A 662 -14.75 19.71 0.41
CA GLY A 662 -14.12 19.31 1.67
C GLY A 662 -12.70 19.85 1.91
N MET A 663 -12.14 20.66 0.99
CA MET A 663 -10.81 21.24 1.18
C MET A 663 -10.84 22.36 2.22
N LEU A 664 -9.92 22.31 3.18
CA LEU A 664 -9.73 23.35 4.18
C LEU A 664 -9.26 24.66 3.51
N ILE A 665 -10.10 25.72 3.61
CA ILE A 665 -9.85 27.03 3.00
C ILE A 665 -9.25 28.01 4.00
N ALA A 666 -9.62 27.88 5.27
CA ALA A 666 -9.08 28.68 6.36
C ALA A 666 -9.24 27.98 7.71
N HIS A 667 -8.30 28.23 8.60
CA HIS A 667 -8.32 27.73 9.98
C HIS A 667 -7.93 28.86 10.93
N HIS A 668 -8.77 29.12 11.93
CA HIS A 668 -8.58 30.18 12.91
C HIS A 668 -8.75 29.61 14.32
N ARG A 669 -8.01 30.13 15.29
CA ARG A 669 -8.04 29.71 16.69
C ARG A 669 -8.23 30.91 17.62
N GLY A 670 -9.03 30.74 18.68
CA GLY A 670 -9.20 31.73 19.72
C GLY A 670 -9.84 33.00 19.22
N VAL A 671 -10.78 32.93 18.26
CA VAL A 671 -11.45 34.07 17.66
C VAL A 671 -12.97 33.92 17.75
N ASP A 672 -13.70 35.05 17.73
CA ASP A 672 -15.15 35.12 17.69
C ASP A 672 -15.69 35.53 16.32
N SER A 673 -14.82 35.79 15.37
CA SER A 673 -15.25 36.17 14.02
C SER A 673 -14.17 35.90 12.98
N VAL A 674 -14.60 35.67 11.74
CA VAL A 674 -13.74 35.47 10.57
C VAL A 674 -14.24 36.30 9.40
N ASP A 675 -13.33 37.01 8.75
CA ASP A 675 -13.62 37.79 7.56
C ASP A 675 -13.34 36.96 6.30
N MET A 676 -14.36 36.76 5.50
CA MET A 676 -14.32 35.98 4.25
C MET A 676 -14.12 36.82 2.99
N ARG A 677 -13.91 38.17 3.13
CA ARG A 677 -13.63 39.05 1.98
C ARG A 677 -12.39 38.55 1.21
N GLY A 678 -12.50 38.53 -0.10
CA GLY A 678 -11.44 38.03 -0.99
C GLY A 678 -11.46 36.53 -1.21
N LYS A 679 -12.35 35.77 -0.56
CA LYS A 679 -12.63 34.37 -0.95
C LYS A 679 -13.59 34.39 -2.14
N ARG A 680 -13.52 33.32 -2.99
CA ARG A 680 -14.42 33.22 -4.15
C ARG A 680 -15.89 33.14 -3.72
N ASP A 681 -16.78 33.64 -4.57
CA ASP A 681 -18.23 33.45 -4.38
C ASP A 681 -18.53 31.94 -4.38
N GLY A 682 -19.33 31.52 -3.41
CA GLY A 682 -19.65 30.11 -3.30
C GLY A 682 -20.21 29.70 -1.95
N LEU A 683 -20.49 28.43 -1.81
CA LEU A 683 -20.91 27.80 -0.57
C LEU A 683 -19.67 27.31 0.20
N TYR A 684 -19.69 27.49 1.52
CA TYR A 684 -18.65 27.06 2.43
C TYR A 684 -19.26 26.36 3.62
N ILE A 685 -18.56 25.37 4.14
CA ILE A 685 -18.88 24.67 5.39
C ILE A 685 -17.98 25.26 6.48
N ILE A 686 -18.59 25.74 7.56
CA ILE A 686 -17.89 26.28 8.71
C ILE A 686 -18.07 25.33 9.87
N LYS A 687 -16.97 24.77 10.36
CA LYS A 687 -16.93 23.98 11.59
C LYS A 687 -16.35 24.84 12.71
N VAL A 688 -17.12 25.03 13.78
CA VAL A 688 -16.74 25.82 14.96
C VAL A 688 -16.65 24.91 16.16
N MET A 689 -15.56 24.96 16.90
CA MET A 689 -15.36 24.28 18.18
C MET A 689 -15.13 25.30 19.28
N ALA A 690 -15.88 25.20 20.39
CA ALA A 690 -15.70 26.03 21.57
C ALA A 690 -15.94 25.18 22.84
N GLY A 691 -14.88 24.90 23.58
CA GLY A 691 -14.86 23.95 24.67
C GLY A 691 -15.16 22.54 24.17
N ARG A 692 -16.24 21.95 24.69
CA ARG A 692 -16.72 20.62 24.25
C ARG A 692 -17.80 20.69 23.17
N LYS A 693 -18.11 21.88 22.63
CA LYS A 693 -19.16 22.08 21.65
C LYS A 693 -18.61 22.20 20.24
N ASN A 694 -19.36 21.66 19.31
CA ASN A 694 -19.05 21.70 17.89
C ASN A 694 -20.32 22.13 17.12
N VAL A 695 -20.19 23.11 16.23
CA VAL A 695 -21.26 23.55 15.35
C VAL A 695 -20.75 23.56 13.92
N VAL A 696 -21.50 22.95 13.01
CA VAL A 696 -21.23 22.98 11.58
C VAL A 696 -22.33 23.78 10.90
N LYS A 697 -21.96 24.78 10.12
CA LYS A 697 -22.90 25.62 9.40
C LYS A 697 -22.47 25.82 7.95
N LYS A 698 -23.42 25.72 7.04
CA LYS A 698 -23.23 26.05 5.63
C LYS A 698 -23.55 27.53 5.41
N VAL A 699 -22.64 28.26 4.81
CA VAL A 699 -22.81 29.69 4.52
C VAL A 699 -22.55 29.99 3.05
N ARG A 700 -23.27 30.94 2.51
CA ARG A 700 -23.03 31.45 1.16
C ARG A 700 -22.28 32.78 1.22
N ILE A 701 -21.10 32.83 0.63
CA ILE A 701 -20.30 34.01 0.47
C ILE A 701 -20.60 34.62 -0.91
N THR A 702 -20.97 35.87 -0.96
CA THR A 702 -21.19 36.64 -2.20
C THR A 702 -20.46 37.96 -2.07
N ASN A 703 -19.42 38.16 -2.85
CA ASN A 703 -18.75 39.46 -2.93
C ASN A 703 -19.58 40.35 -3.88
N ASN A 704 -20.43 41.20 -3.32
CA ASN A 704 -21.02 42.27 -4.12
C ASN A 704 -19.88 43.17 -4.63
N LEU A 705 -19.72 43.24 -5.94
CA LEU A 705 -18.84 44.18 -6.64
C LEU A 705 -19.25 45.60 -6.40
#